data_d2e4fcb8f11bafc8e33b27faccb0e2d5
#
_entry.id   d2e4fcb8f11bafc8e33b27faccb0e2d5
#
_cell.length_a   1.000
_cell.length_b   1.000
_cell.length_c   1.000
_cell.angle_alpha   90.00
_cell.angle_beta   90.00
_cell.angle_gamma   90.00
#
_symmetry.space_group_name_H-M   'P 1'
#
loop_
_entity.id
_entity.type
_entity.pdbx_description
1 polymer ?
#
loop_
_entity_poly.entity_id
_entity_poly.type
_entity_poly.pdbx_seq_one_letter_code
_entity_poly.pdbx_strand_id
1 'polypeptide(L)'
;MSEKQVDPFDIAALEKSVTEASGRVSTVWVSFILFALYVLIAAGSVTHRQLFLEDSVKMPVLNVDLPLQGFFVVAPILLVIFQWYVLIQVLLLAQTTTAYDEALDTVVKVSHDNEAIRERITNSLFIYLLVGSRTEKRIWLGWIIRTIVFSTLFAGPLIVLLEIQLKFLSYHSHFITWTHRIIIAVDIITMSLLLRPILAKNGYSEHRPIARWAVGLAIMCYVALCFAALSFPGEPHVNLAAWRPWNAVRCDRWQSFERLSLVRADFVDDQKLERLVSNNRARGLRTFEGERTQSLRDRDFNCADLSETDLRRVDLTGAHLNGANLSFADLTAATLNGVEAREATFVSARLEGSSLNEMQAQMAHFDAALLRGATISEASMQGTSFIGAQLGGADLDKSNLQGAILDYAEFTGAVLSTGQLQGTSLNMALLEGAELSKANLGGSQLVRTQLQGTNLKSAELAHAAAYGIWIWNSRDAVCAHSKVLGHADEPLIALVERWRYSDSKNLYSATNLEQIKVDEAAVDRLLAPIIASIDDDQKQLVIKRVRENLLGNSPDGIAAVAENWTRCENNSLKMNQGDFDAGHITFLHNLVCQAGVEKKALAKGILRNWVFYNRSLLPDFIQESRRSFAERLAQKFLQTQNDNCSVKDFLDQSEIASLNSVVGLPKKASRN
;
A
#
# COMPACT_ATOMS: atom_id res chain seq x y z
N MET A 1 66.50 -39.57 22.28
CA MET A 1 65.38 -38.59 22.47
C MET A 1 64.63 -39.07 23.70
N SER A 2 64.76 -38.33 24.81
CA SER A 2 64.18 -38.65 26.13
C SER A 2 62.65 -38.60 26.02
N GLU A 3 61.99 -39.77 26.20
CA GLU A 3 60.54 -39.79 26.46
C GLU A 3 60.27 -38.97 27.72
N LYS A 4 59.60 -37.81 27.53
CA LYS A 4 59.04 -37.05 28.65
C LYS A 4 57.96 -37.94 29.27
N GLN A 5 58.30 -38.63 30.37
CA GLN A 5 57.32 -39.25 31.26
C GLN A 5 56.42 -38.12 31.80
N VAL A 6 55.20 -38.07 31.28
CA VAL A 6 54.16 -37.17 31.82
C VAL A 6 53.78 -37.74 33.18
N ASP A 7 53.97 -36.93 34.25
CA ASP A 7 53.71 -37.30 35.61
C ASP A 7 52.21 -37.64 35.81
N PRO A 8 51.82 -38.73 36.50
CA PRO A 8 50.41 -39.00 36.82
C PRO A 8 49.69 -37.88 37.55
N PHE A 9 50.44 -37.00 38.23
CA PHE A 9 49.92 -35.76 38.84
C PHE A 9 49.42 -34.74 37.82
N ASP A 10 50.01 -34.72 36.63
CA ASP A 10 49.55 -33.81 35.55
C ASP A 10 48.18 -34.22 34.98
N ILE A 11 47.82 -35.50 34.91
CA ILE A 11 46.55 -36.01 34.41
C ILE A 11 45.40 -35.62 35.35
N ALA A 12 45.57 -35.75 36.67
CA ALA A 12 44.55 -35.37 37.64
C ALA A 12 44.30 -33.87 37.66
N ALA A 13 45.34 -33.06 37.44
CA ALA A 13 45.21 -31.61 37.31
C ALA A 13 44.47 -31.22 36.03
N LEU A 14 44.76 -31.90 34.92
CA LEU A 14 44.07 -31.70 33.65
C LEU A 14 42.58 -32.14 33.70
N GLU A 15 42.29 -33.30 34.36
CA GLU A 15 40.92 -33.77 34.59
C GLU A 15 40.10 -32.76 35.37
N LYS A 16 40.66 -32.22 36.45
CA LYS A 16 40.01 -31.13 37.23
C LYS A 16 39.78 -29.89 36.40
N SER A 17 40.78 -29.46 35.63
CA SER A 17 40.65 -28.29 34.73
C SER A 17 39.56 -28.44 33.68
N VAL A 18 39.48 -29.64 33.04
CA VAL A 18 38.46 -29.95 32.07
C VAL A 18 37.06 -29.97 32.68
N THR A 19 36.91 -30.54 33.88
CA THR A 19 35.65 -30.61 34.61
C THR A 19 35.16 -29.21 35.00
N GLU A 20 36.02 -28.36 35.53
CA GLU A 20 35.71 -26.97 35.91
C GLU A 20 35.36 -26.12 34.67
N ALA A 21 36.13 -26.24 33.59
CA ALA A 21 35.87 -25.55 32.34
C ALA A 21 34.53 -25.98 31.73
N SER A 22 34.23 -27.28 31.75
CA SER A 22 32.95 -27.79 31.30
C SER A 22 31.74 -27.31 32.09
N GLY A 23 31.88 -27.20 33.41
CA GLY A 23 30.85 -26.64 34.27
C GLY A 23 30.55 -25.17 33.91
N ARG A 24 31.61 -24.39 33.69
CA ARG A 24 31.46 -22.98 33.24
C ARG A 24 30.77 -22.87 31.89
N VAL A 25 31.21 -23.67 30.89
CA VAL A 25 30.59 -23.70 29.56
C VAL A 25 29.10 -24.05 29.63
N SER A 26 28.76 -25.09 30.41
CA SER A 26 27.37 -25.54 30.56
C SER A 26 26.47 -24.46 31.18
N THR A 27 26.95 -23.73 32.19
CA THR A 27 26.20 -22.64 32.83
C THR A 27 25.98 -21.47 31.86
N VAL A 28 27.04 -21.06 31.15
CA VAL A 28 26.96 -19.95 30.19
C VAL A 28 26.06 -20.34 29.01
N TRP A 29 26.14 -21.58 28.53
CA TRP A 29 25.31 -22.08 27.47
C TRP A 29 23.81 -22.11 27.82
N VAL A 30 23.45 -22.59 29.01
CA VAL A 30 22.05 -22.59 29.47
C VAL A 30 21.54 -21.13 29.58
N SER A 31 22.36 -20.23 30.14
CA SER A 31 22.01 -18.81 30.21
C SER A 31 21.79 -18.18 28.83
N PHE A 32 22.61 -18.56 27.85
CA PHE A 32 22.47 -18.14 26.48
C PHE A 32 21.18 -18.64 25.84
N ILE A 33 20.80 -19.91 26.02
CA ILE A 33 19.56 -20.48 25.51
C ILE A 33 18.36 -19.73 26.10
N LEU A 34 18.37 -19.47 27.41
CA LEU A 34 17.30 -18.72 28.07
C LEU A 34 17.20 -17.30 27.54
N PHE A 35 18.34 -16.64 27.30
CA PHE A 35 18.37 -15.32 26.69
C PHE A 35 17.84 -15.34 25.23
N ALA A 36 18.29 -16.29 24.41
CA ALA A 36 17.82 -16.42 23.02
C ALA A 36 16.31 -16.70 22.96
N LEU A 37 15.79 -17.58 23.83
CA LEU A 37 14.36 -17.86 23.96
C LEU A 37 13.58 -16.60 24.40
N TYR A 38 14.14 -15.86 25.37
CA TYR A 38 13.54 -14.59 25.79
C TYR A 38 13.44 -13.59 24.63
N VAL A 39 14.51 -13.39 23.86
CA VAL A 39 14.53 -12.51 22.69
C VAL A 39 13.52 -12.97 21.63
N LEU A 40 13.45 -14.28 21.39
CA LEU A 40 12.47 -14.86 20.44
C LEU A 40 11.03 -14.58 20.87
N ILE A 41 10.70 -14.80 22.13
CA ILE A 41 9.34 -14.54 22.65
C ILE A 41 9.05 -13.03 22.62
N ALA A 42 9.99 -12.19 23.03
CA ALA A 42 9.83 -10.75 23.03
C ALA A 42 9.59 -10.21 21.60
N ALA A 43 10.42 -10.62 20.63
CA ALA A 43 10.23 -10.23 19.23
C ALA A 43 8.93 -10.77 18.64
N GLY A 44 8.59 -12.04 18.90
CA GLY A 44 7.38 -12.68 18.41
C GLY A 44 6.08 -12.09 18.99
N SER A 45 6.11 -11.56 20.22
CA SER A 45 4.95 -10.96 20.88
C SER A 45 4.62 -9.55 20.38
N VAL A 46 5.55 -8.89 19.66
CA VAL A 46 5.32 -7.55 19.12
C VAL A 46 4.27 -7.59 18.02
N THR A 47 3.20 -6.82 18.20
CA THR A 47 2.17 -6.62 17.20
C THR A 47 2.58 -5.53 16.20
N HIS A 48 2.04 -5.58 14.98
CA HIS A 48 2.27 -4.52 13.99
C HIS A 48 1.83 -3.14 14.50
N ARG A 49 0.75 -3.07 15.29
CA ARG A 49 0.28 -1.82 15.91
C ARG A 49 1.33 -1.22 16.86
N GLN A 50 1.87 -2.03 17.76
CA GLN A 50 2.92 -1.59 18.70
C GLN A 50 4.19 -1.16 17.97
N LEU A 51 4.58 -1.93 16.93
CA LEU A 51 5.73 -1.60 16.09
C LEU A 51 5.54 -0.23 15.45
N PHE A 52 4.33 0.06 15.02
CA PHE A 52 4.00 1.25 14.26
C PHE A 52 3.82 2.50 15.14
N LEU A 53 3.19 2.34 16.31
CA LEU A 53 3.03 3.42 17.29
C LEU A 53 4.32 3.71 18.08
N GLU A 54 5.37 2.89 17.88
CA GLU A 54 6.61 2.96 18.66
C GLU A 54 6.37 2.82 20.18
N ASP A 55 5.29 2.08 20.53
CA ASP A 55 4.96 1.84 21.91
C ASP A 55 6.14 1.19 22.63
N SER A 56 6.43 1.62 23.85
CA SER A 56 7.50 1.01 24.64
C SER A 56 7.16 -0.43 24.98
N VAL A 57 8.12 -1.35 24.74
CA VAL A 57 7.97 -2.74 25.15
C VAL A 57 8.43 -2.87 26.60
N LYS A 58 7.52 -3.32 27.46
CA LYS A 58 7.88 -3.70 28.82
C LYS A 58 8.70 -4.99 28.79
N MET A 59 9.98 -4.87 29.10
CA MET A 59 10.84 -6.04 29.26
C MET A 59 10.43 -6.84 30.52
N PRO A 60 9.86 -8.05 30.37
CA PRO A 60 9.29 -8.78 31.53
C PRO A 60 10.33 -9.12 32.62
N VAL A 61 11.61 -9.15 32.30
CA VAL A 61 12.67 -9.49 33.26
C VAL A 61 13.28 -8.25 33.90
N LEU A 62 13.43 -7.16 33.15
CA LEU A 62 14.13 -5.95 33.60
C LEU A 62 13.16 -4.86 34.09
N ASN A 63 11.88 -5.00 33.86
CA ASN A 63 10.81 -4.01 34.15
C ASN A 63 11.18 -2.58 33.66
N VAL A 64 11.91 -2.51 32.54
CA VAL A 64 12.33 -1.27 31.89
C VAL A 64 11.54 -1.12 30.60
N ASP A 65 10.96 0.04 30.39
CA ASP A 65 10.31 0.41 29.14
C ASP A 65 11.39 0.79 28.12
N LEU A 66 11.64 -0.07 27.13
CA LEU A 66 12.55 0.24 26.01
C LEU A 66 11.75 0.73 24.81
N PRO A 67 12.19 1.79 24.13
CA PRO A 67 11.62 2.16 22.86
C PRO A 67 11.78 1.01 21.88
N LEU A 68 10.71 0.66 21.17
CA LEU A 68 10.64 -0.54 20.34
C LEU A 68 11.75 -0.60 19.29
N GLN A 69 12.05 0.54 18.62
CA GLN A 69 13.16 0.63 17.68
C GLN A 69 14.50 0.26 18.31
N GLY A 70 14.74 0.76 19.54
CA GLY A 70 15.95 0.43 20.30
C GLY A 70 16.09 -1.05 20.59
N PHE A 71 14.98 -1.73 20.91
CA PHE A 71 14.97 -3.19 21.11
C PHE A 71 15.38 -3.94 19.84
N PHE A 72 14.81 -3.61 18.66
CA PHE A 72 15.13 -4.29 17.41
C PHE A 72 16.56 -4.01 16.91
N VAL A 73 17.22 -2.96 17.35
CA VAL A 73 18.64 -2.72 17.06
C VAL A 73 19.57 -3.39 18.07
N VAL A 74 19.27 -3.28 19.35
CA VAL A 74 20.19 -3.72 20.44
C VAL A 74 20.11 -5.22 20.69
N ALA A 75 18.91 -5.82 20.68
CA ALA A 75 18.73 -7.24 20.97
C ALA A 75 19.51 -8.18 20.03
N PRO A 76 19.52 -8.01 18.69
CA PRO A 76 20.31 -8.84 17.81
C PRO A 76 21.83 -8.68 18.03
N ILE A 77 22.30 -7.49 18.34
CA ILE A 77 23.73 -7.24 18.65
C ILE A 77 24.13 -8.00 19.93
N LEU A 78 23.33 -7.87 20.98
CA LEU A 78 23.58 -8.57 22.25
C LEU A 78 23.52 -10.09 22.09
N LEU A 79 22.58 -10.58 21.28
CA LEU A 79 22.46 -12.01 20.99
C LEU A 79 23.75 -12.56 20.34
N VAL A 80 24.27 -11.88 19.33
CA VAL A 80 25.50 -12.28 18.64
C VAL A 80 26.73 -12.16 19.54
N ILE A 81 26.86 -11.09 20.31
CA ILE A 81 27.98 -10.95 21.28
C ILE A 81 27.95 -12.07 22.32
N PHE A 82 26.76 -12.42 22.85
CA PHE A 82 26.62 -13.49 23.82
C PHE A 82 26.94 -14.86 23.18
N GLN A 83 26.48 -15.11 21.96
CA GLN A 83 26.82 -16.30 21.20
C GLN A 83 28.33 -16.44 20.99
N TRP A 84 29.02 -15.37 20.60
CA TRP A 84 30.50 -15.39 20.47
C TRP A 84 31.17 -15.72 21.77
N TYR A 85 30.69 -15.15 22.88
CA TYR A 85 31.22 -15.49 24.18
C TYR A 85 31.11 -16.98 24.49
N VAL A 86 29.93 -17.60 24.22
CA VAL A 86 29.74 -19.05 24.38
C VAL A 86 30.66 -19.83 23.46
N LEU A 87 30.77 -19.47 22.20
CA LEU A 87 31.63 -20.16 21.22
C LEU A 87 33.10 -20.07 21.60
N ILE A 88 33.58 -18.95 22.12
CA ILE A 88 34.95 -18.81 22.66
C ILE A 88 35.16 -19.72 23.86
N GLN A 89 34.18 -19.82 24.78
CA GLN A 89 34.26 -20.71 25.92
C GLN A 89 34.30 -22.20 25.48
N VAL A 90 33.54 -22.57 24.48
CA VAL A 90 33.57 -23.91 23.86
C VAL A 90 34.92 -24.18 23.18
N LEU A 91 35.49 -23.17 22.50
CA LEU A 91 36.83 -23.29 21.89
C LEU A 91 37.93 -23.50 22.93
N LEU A 92 37.90 -22.75 24.04
CA LEU A 92 38.83 -22.89 25.15
C LEU A 92 38.67 -24.30 25.78
N LEU A 93 37.45 -24.77 26.00
CA LEU A 93 37.19 -26.12 26.48
C LEU A 93 37.76 -27.18 25.50
N ALA A 94 37.57 -26.99 24.18
CA ALA A 94 38.12 -27.89 23.17
C ALA A 94 39.65 -27.94 23.20
N GLN A 95 40.32 -26.84 23.51
CA GLN A 95 41.79 -26.82 23.71
C GLN A 95 42.24 -27.58 24.95
N THR A 96 41.55 -27.40 26.07
CA THR A 96 41.87 -28.11 27.33
C THR A 96 41.56 -29.60 27.22
N THR A 97 40.47 -29.97 26.53
CA THR A 97 40.12 -31.39 26.31
C THR A 97 41.10 -32.09 25.36
N THR A 98 41.60 -31.41 24.33
CA THR A 98 42.64 -31.98 23.45
C THR A 98 43.96 -32.23 24.16
N ALA A 99 44.40 -31.29 25.02
CA ALA A 99 45.57 -31.47 25.84
C ALA A 99 45.44 -32.67 26.81
N TYR A 100 44.25 -32.85 27.38
CA TYR A 100 43.94 -34.00 28.22
C TYR A 100 43.96 -35.31 27.44
N ASP A 101 43.39 -35.37 26.24
CA ASP A 101 43.31 -36.54 25.37
C ASP A 101 44.72 -36.98 24.90
N GLU A 102 45.58 -36.02 24.53
CA GLU A 102 46.98 -36.26 24.17
C GLU A 102 47.77 -36.78 25.37
N ALA A 103 47.58 -36.24 26.58
CA ALA A 103 48.22 -36.71 27.78
C ALA A 103 47.76 -38.12 28.14
N LEU A 104 46.48 -38.43 28.02
CA LEU A 104 45.91 -39.74 28.28
C LEU A 104 46.44 -40.82 27.31
N ASP A 105 46.51 -40.53 26.01
CA ASP A 105 47.03 -41.43 25.00
C ASP A 105 48.55 -41.70 25.15
N THR A 106 49.31 -40.77 25.79
CA THR A 106 50.73 -40.97 26.06
C THR A 106 51.01 -41.82 27.30
N VAL A 107 50.15 -41.76 28.32
CA VAL A 107 50.36 -42.41 29.62
C VAL A 107 49.71 -43.79 29.68
N VAL A 108 48.55 -43.98 29.09
CA VAL A 108 47.80 -45.25 29.16
C VAL A 108 47.88 -45.99 27.83
N LYS A 109 48.82 -46.97 27.75
CA LYS A 109 49.07 -47.78 26.54
C LYS A 109 48.01 -48.88 26.27
N VAL A 110 47.09 -49.11 27.22
CA VAL A 110 46.06 -50.15 27.11
C VAL A 110 44.72 -49.54 26.76
N SER A 111 44.17 -49.88 25.59
CA SER A 111 42.97 -49.23 25.07
C SER A 111 41.71 -49.36 25.94
N HIS A 112 41.62 -50.42 26.77
CA HIS A 112 40.46 -50.67 27.64
C HIS A 112 40.43 -49.75 28.88
N ASP A 113 41.58 -49.42 29.41
CA ASP A 113 41.68 -48.54 30.58
C ASP A 113 41.46 -47.06 30.19
N ASN A 114 41.86 -46.70 28.97
CA ASN A 114 41.60 -45.37 28.41
C ASN A 114 40.11 -45.08 28.26
N GLU A 115 39.31 -46.06 27.83
CA GLU A 115 37.85 -45.89 27.70
C GLU A 115 37.18 -45.74 29.08
N ALA A 116 37.58 -46.52 30.07
CA ALA A 116 37.05 -46.43 31.43
C ALA A 116 37.33 -45.07 32.10
N ILE A 117 38.50 -44.49 31.83
CA ILE A 117 38.86 -43.14 32.36
C ILE A 117 38.09 -42.06 31.60
N ARG A 118 37.92 -42.18 30.28
CA ARG A 118 37.11 -41.25 29.47
C ARG A 118 35.63 -41.25 29.89
N GLU A 119 35.09 -42.39 30.29
CA GLU A 119 33.71 -42.51 30.79
C GLU A 119 33.48 -41.83 32.15
N ARG A 120 34.49 -41.66 32.96
CA ARG A 120 34.38 -40.97 34.26
C ARG A 120 34.17 -39.45 34.11
N ILE A 121 34.65 -38.86 33.03
CA ILE A 121 34.58 -37.40 32.81
C ILE A 121 33.34 -36.99 32.01
N THR A 122 32.58 -37.92 31.40
CA THR A 122 31.46 -37.64 30.50
C THR A 122 30.17 -37.14 31.14
N ASN A 123 30.25 -36.40 32.24
CA ASN A 123 29.05 -35.81 32.91
C ASN A 123 28.53 -34.53 32.25
N SER A 124 29.18 -34.03 31.19
CA SER A 124 28.78 -32.81 30.45
C SER A 124 28.57 -33.08 28.98
N LEU A 125 27.52 -32.52 28.40
CA LEU A 125 27.19 -32.57 26.98
C LEU A 125 28.38 -32.20 26.07
N PHE A 126 29.16 -31.19 26.46
CA PHE A 126 30.28 -30.68 25.67
C PHE A 126 31.50 -31.62 25.75
N ILE A 127 31.78 -32.21 26.92
CA ILE A 127 32.86 -33.21 27.05
C ILE A 127 32.50 -34.43 26.23
N TYR A 128 31.26 -34.89 26.30
CA TYR A 128 30.80 -36.03 25.46
C TYR A 128 30.96 -35.73 23.97
N LEU A 129 30.68 -34.46 23.55
CA LEU A 129 30.88 -34.05 22.16
C LEU A 129 32.35 -34.06 21.73
N LEU A 130 33.26 -33.58 22.60
CA LEU A 130 34.66 -33.32 22.30
C LEU A 130 35.58 -34.57 22.51
N VAL A 131 35.31 -35.37 23.55
CA VAL A 131 36.15 -36.48 23.98
C VAL A 131 35.41 -37.84 23.93
N GLY A 132 34.13 -37.88 23.65
CA GLY A 132 33.21 -39.01 23.84
C GLY A 132 33.71 -40.36 23.34
N SER A 133 33.18 -41.44 23.98
CA SER A 133 33.54 -42.86 23.75
C SER A 133 33.54 -43.22 22.25
N ARG A 134 34.59 -43.91 21.82
CA ARG A 134 34.77 -44.44 20.45
C ARG A 134 33.94 -45.71 20.19
N THR A 135 33.23 -46.24 21.21
CA THR A 135 32.48 -47.48 21.11
C THR A 135 31.14 -47.31 20.37
N GLU A 136 30.87 -48.27 19.46
CA GLU A 136 29.65 -48.26 18.61
C GLU A 136 28.31 -48.31 19.37
N LYS A 137 28.32 -48.73 20.64
CA LYS A 137 27.10 -48.93 21.43
C LYS A 137 26.31 -47.65 21.77
N ARG A 138 26.85 -46.43 21.53
CA ARG A 138 26.22 -45.14 21.85
C ARG A 138 26.07 -44.18 20.65
N ILE A 139 26.09 -44.67 19.43
CA ILE A 139 26.06 -43.84 18.20
C ILE A 139 24.82 -42.96 18.16
N TRP A 140 23.65 -43.47 18.55
CA TRP A 140 22.41 -42.71 18.54
C TRP A 140 22.42 -41.56 19.58
N LEU A 141 22.97 -41.77 20.79
CA LEU A 141 23.09 -40.74 21.82
C LEU A 141 24.05 -39.61 21.36
N GLY A 142 25.18 -40.00 20.76
CA GLY A 142 26.10 -39.02 20.18
C GLY A 142 25.49 -38.20 19.08
N TRP A 143 24.58 -38.78 18.27
CA TRP A 143 23.86 -38.06 17.25
C TRP A 143 22.86 -37.04 17.86
N ILE A 144 22.12 -37.44 18.89
CA ILE A 144 21.18 -36.54 19.62
C ILE A 144 21.94 -35.37 20.22
N ILE A 145 23.04 -35.63 20.93
CA ILE A 145 23.83 -34.58 21.59
C ILE A 145 24.37 -33.58 20.57
N ARG A 146 24.91 -34.09 19.44
CA ARG A 146 25.38 -33.21 18.34
C ARG A 146 24.27 -32.37 17.78
N THR A 147 23.08 -32.94 17.58
CA THR A 147 21.92 -32.21 17.07
C THR A 147 21.48 -31.12 18.06
N ILE A 148 21.42 -31.41 19.36
CA ILE A 148 21.07 -30.42 20.41
C ILE A 148 22.08 -29.27 20.42
N VAL A 149 23.38 -29.59 20.47
CA VAL A 149 24.43 -28.55 20.50
C VAL A 149 24.43 -27.73 19.21
N PHE A 150 24.29 -28.40 18.06
CA PHE A 150 24.21 -27.72 16.78
C PHE A 150 22.98 -26.79 16.68
N SER A 151 21.80 -27.31 17.05
CA SER A 151 20.56 -26.51 16.98
C SER A 151 20.58 -25.33 17.96
N THR A 152 21.17 -25.44 19.13
CA THR A 152 21.18 -24.37 20.14
C THR A 152 22.28 -23.36 19.92
N LEU A 153 23.46 -23.73 19.41
CA LEU A 153 24.59 -22.80 19.20
C LEU A 153 24.63 -22.17 17.82
N PHE A 154 24.05 -22.82 16.80
CA PHE A 154 24.15 -22.35 15.42
C PHE A 154 22.78 -22.08 14.80
N ALA A 155 21.87 -23.06 14.75
CA ALA A 155 20.59 -22.88 14.10
C ALA A 155 19.65 -21.96 14.86
N GLY A 156 19.57 -22.12 16.19
CA GLY A 156 18.67 -21.33 17.04
C GLY A 156 18.91 -19.82 16.96
N PRO A 157 20.14 -19.33 17.23
CA PRO A 157 20.44 -17.92 17.12
C PRO A 157 20.14 -17.33 15.74
N LEU A 158 20.48 -18.07 14.68
CA LEU A 158 20.20 -17.65 13.32
C LEU A 158 18.70 -17.54 13.03
N ILE A 159 17.89 -18.48 13.55
CA ILE A 159 16.43 -18.43 13.46
C ILE A 159 15.90 -17.20 14.21
N VAL A 160 16.41 -16.91 15.41
CA VAL A 160 16.01 -15.72 16.19
C VAL A 160 16.36 -14.43 15.44
N LEU A 161 17.53 -14.33 14.83
CA LEU A 161 17.95 -13.18 14.04
C LEU A 161 17.05 -12.98 12.80
N LEU A 162 16.69 -14.08 12.12
CA LEU A 162 15.76 -14.03 10.99
C LEU A 162 14.35 -13.63 11.42
N GLU A 163 13.86 -14.14 12.55
CA GLU A 163 12.55 -13.73 13.09
C GLU A 163 12.52 -12.24 13.43
N ILE A 164 13.58 -11.72 14.06
CA ILE A 164 13.71 -10.28 14.35
C ILE A 164 13.68 -9.48 13.05
N GLN A 165 14.42 -9.90 12.03
CA GLN A 165 14.43 -9.23 10.73
C GLN A 165 13.05 -9.27 10.09
N LEU A 166 12.39 -10.45 10.03
CA LEU A 166 11.07 -10.60 9.41
C LEU A 166 10.01 -9.74 10.10
N LYS A 167 9.99 -9.73 11.42
CA LYS A 167 9.04 -8.89 12.19
C LYS A 167 9.25 -7.41 11.93
N PHE A 168 10.49 -6.97 11.77
CA PHE A 168 10.78 -5.56 11.57
C PHE A 168 10.66 -5.09 10.11
N LEU A 169 10.62 -6.00 9.14
CA LEU A 169 10.45 -5.66 7.72
C LEU A 169 9.21 -4.82 7.47
N SER A 170 8.12 -5.10 8.18
CA SER A 170 6.85 -4.36 8.05
C SER A 170 6.94 -2.90 8.53
N TYR A 171 7.99 -2.50 9.22
CA TYR A 171 8.25 -1.11 9.62
C TYR A 171 8.88 -0.25 8.51
N HIS A 172 9.39 -0.88 7.44
CA HIS A 172 9.97 -0.24 6.26
C HIS A 172 11.15 0.71 6.54
N SER A 173 11.97 0.46 7.57
CA SER A 173 13.18 1.22 7.83
C SER A 173 14.40 0.61 7.14
N HIS A 174 14.92 1.29 6.11
CA HIS A 174 16.14 0.87 5.40
C HIS A 174 17.35 0.71 6.32
N PHE A 175 17.55 1.68 7.24
CA PHE A 175 18.70 1.67 8.14
C PHE A 175 18.72 0.42 9.04
N ILE A 176 17.60 0.11 9.70
CA ILE A 176 17.51 -1.02 10.63
C ILE A 176 17.55 -2.34 9.86
N THR A 177 16.90 -2.43 8.71
CA THR A 177 16.95 -3.63 7.86
C THR A 177 18.39 -3.97 7.42
N TRP A 178 19.17 -2.97 6.97
CA TRP A 178 20.58 -3.16 6.64
C TRP A 178 21.41 -3.53 7.86
N THR A 179 21.12 -2.97 9.02
CA THR A 179 21.78 -3.34 10.28
C THR A 179 21.57 -4.82 10.59
N HIS A 180 20.34 -5.33 10.49
CA HIS A 180 20.05 -6.76 10.69
C HIS A 180 20.80 -7.66 9.69
N ARG A 181 20.86 -7.29 8.41
CA ARG A 181 21.60 -8.02 7.38
C ARG A 181 23.09 -8.09 7.69
N ILE A 182 23.68 -6.97 8.09
CA ILE A 182 25.10 -6.90 8.48
C ILE A 182 25.34 -7.80 9.69
N ILE A 183 24.49 -7.77 10.71
CA ILE A 183 24.60 -8.60 11.91
C ILE A 183 24.53 -10.09 11.55
N ILE A 184 23.58 -10.51 10.73
CA ILE A 184 23.47 -11.90 10.27
C ILE A 184 24.71 -12.34 9.49
N ALA A 185 25.20 -11.50 8.58
CA ALA A 185 26.40 -11.79 7.80
C ALA A 185 27.66 -11.93 8.70
N VAL A 186 27.83 -11.02 9.64
CA VAL A 186 28.92 -11.03 10.61
C VAL A 186 28.83 -12.28 11.51
N ASP A 187 27.64 -12.64 11.97
CA ASP A 187 27.43 -13.86 12.77
C ASP A 187 27.81 -15.12 11.97
N ILE A 188 27.37 -15.27 10.73
CA ILE A 188 27.71 -16.39 9.87
C ILE A 188 29.22 -16.49 9.63
N ILE A 189 29.89 -15.36 9.37
CA ILE A 189 31.35 -15.32 9.16
C ILE A 189 32.06 -15.77 10.42
N THR A 190 31.71 -15.23 11.58
CA THR A 190 32.36 -15.57 12.86
C THR A 190 32.08 -16.99 13.29
N MET A 191 30.86 -17.50 13.12
CA MET A 191 30.56 -18.94 13.30
C MET A 191 31.47 -19.81 12.45
N SER A 192 31.64 -19.49 11.17
CA SER A 192 32.48 -20.27 10.24
C SER A 192 33.95 -20.24 10.62
N LEU A 193 34.45 -19.12 11.14
CA LEU A 193 35.81 -18.95 11.61
C LEU A 193 36.08 -19.74 12.90
N LEU A 194 35.15 -19.67 13.87
CA LEU A 194 35.30 -20.34 15.16
C LEU A 194 35.04 -21.87 15.10
N LEU A 195 34.22 -22.32 14.18
CA LEU A 195 33.90 -23.71 14.01
C LEU A 195 35.10 -24.53 13.45
N ARG A 196 35.89 -23.91 12.54
CA ARG A 196 37.06 -24.58 11.93
C ARG A 196 38.05 -25.13 12.96
N PRO A 197 38.55 -24.35 13.95
CA PRO A 197 39.49 -24.88 14.95
C PRO A 197 38.85 -25.90 15.91
N ILE A 198 37.54 -25.78 16.19
CA ILE A 198 36.82 -26.76 17.03
C ILE A 198 36.75 -28.13 16.33
N LEU A 199 36.56 -28.18 15.01
CA LEU A 199 36.46 -29.42 14.24
C LEU A 199 37.80 -30.00 13.82
N ALA A 200 38.81 -29.17 13.55
CA ALA A 200 40.10 -29.60 12.97
C ALA A 200 41.01 -30.33 13.99
N LYS A 201 40.89 -30.04 15.29
CA LYS A 201 41.80 -30.59 16.31
C LYS A 201 41.43 -31.98 16.85
N ASN A 202 40.22 -32.45 16.60
CA ASN A 202 39.71 -33.67 17.21
C ASN A 202 40.02 -34.97 16.42
N GLY A 203 41.15 -35.09 15.75
CA GLY A 203 41.63 -36.35 15.18
C GLY A 203 40.68 -37.13 14.22
N TYR A 204 39.61 -36.50 13.80
CA TYR A 204 38.55 -37.09 12.98
C TYR A 204 38.85 -37.04 11.47
N SER A 205 40.11 -37.27 11.07
CA SER A 205 40.52 -37.24 9.66
C SER A 205 39.94 -38.40 8.82
N GLU A 206 39.32 -39.40 9.43
CA GLU A 206 38.80 -40.57 8.70
C GLU A 206 37.26 -40.67 8.59
N HIS A 207 36.47 -39.79 9.19
CA HIS A 207 35.02 -40.00 9.19
C HIS A 207 34.22 -38.92 8.46
N ARG A 208 33.67 -39.31 7.30
CA ARG A 208 32.75 -38.60 6.43
C ARG A 208 31.52 -37.89 7.06
N PRO A 209 31.06 -38.17 8.33
CA PRO A 209 29.92 -37.48 8.91
C PRO A 209 30.14 -35.96 9.22
N ILE A 210 31.37 -35.57 9.60
CA ILE A 210 31.66 -34.15 9.92
C ILE A 210 31.59 -33.28 8.68
N ALA A 211 32.04 -33.77 7.52
CA ALA A 211 31.91 -33.06 6.26
C ALA A 211 30.43 -32.81 5.90
N ARG A 212 29.53 -33.76 6.22
CA ARG A 212 28.07 -33.58 5.99
C ARG A 212 27.45 -32.50 6.87
N TRP A 213 27.86 -32.39 8.13
CA TRP A 213 27.37 -31.31 9.03
C TRP A 213 27.91 -29.97 8.60
N ALA A 214 29.18 -29.87 8.21
CA ALA A 214 29.76 -28.62 7.70
C ALA A 214 29.07 -28.17 6.40
N VAL A 215 28.74 -29.11 5.51
CA VAL A 215 27.96 -28.82 4.29
C VAL A 215 26.56 -28.42 4.65
N GLY A 216 25.89 -29.08 5.60
CA GLY A 216 24.55 -28.70 6.10
C GLY A 216 24.53 -27.29 6.68
N LEU A 217 25.53 -26.94 7.50
CA LEU A 217 25.67 -25.58 8.03
C LEU A 217 25.92 -24.57 6.91
N ALA A 218 26.79 -24.86 5.96
CA ALA A 218 27.05 -23.96 4.84
C ALA A 218 25.79 -23.72 3.99
N ILE A 219 25.01 -24.78 3.73
CA ILE A 219 23.72 -24.67 3.02
C ILE A 219 22.73 -23.81 3.84
N MET A 220 22.60 -24.07 5.14
CA MET A 220 21.71 -23.31 6.02
C MET A 220 22.10 -21.82 6.06
N CYS A 221 23.40 -21.54 6.20
CA CYS A 221 23.92 -20.17 6.17
C CYS A 221 23.67 -19.49 4.82
N TYR A 222 23.87 -20.23 3.72
CA TYR A 222 23.60 -19.74 2.37
C TYR A 222 22.11 -19.43 2.18
N VAL A 223 21.23 -20.33 2.59
CA VAL A 223 19.76 -20.11 2.52
C VAL A 223 19.36 -18.92 3.38
N ALA A 224 19.89 -18.78 4.60
CA ALA A 224 19.61 -17.66 5.48
C ALA A 224 20.09 -16.33 4.89
N LEU A 225 21.29 -16.30 4.29
CA LEU A 225 21.81 -15.12 3.60
C LEU A 225 20.96 -14.75 2.37
N CYS A 226 20.57 -15.76 1.56
CA CYS A 226 19.69 -15.53 0.42
C CYS A 226 18.33 -15.00 0.89
N PHE A 227 17.75 -15.60 1.93
CA PHE A 227 16.47 -15.14 2.48
C PHE A 227 16.58 -13.73 3.05
N ALA A 228 17.61 -13.44 3.83
CA ALA A 228 17.85 -12.10 4.36
C ALA A 228 18.12 -11.05 3.27
N ALA A 229 18.79 -11.44 2.18
CA ALA A 229 19.09 -10.57 1.06
C ALA A 229 17.89 -10.33 0.13
N LEU A 230 16.99 -11.32 0.01
CA LEU A 230 15.79 -11.25 -0.85
C LEU A 230 14.60 -10.56 -0.17
N SER A 231 14.60 -10.46 1.17
CA SER A 231 13.56 -9.77 1.91
C SER A 231 13.81 -8.25 1.91
N PHE A 232 13.20 -7.53 0.96
CA PHE A 232 13.25 -6.07 0.89
C PHE A 232 11.87 -5.51 1.23
N PRO A 233 11.75 -4.72 2.32
CA PRO A 233 10.53 -4.01 2.62
C PRO A 233 10.32 -2.88 1.62
N GLY A 234 9.14 -2.83 0.97
CA GLY A 234 8.70 -1.70 0.14
C GLY A 234 9.58 -1.31 -1.05
N GLU A 235 10.75 -1.88 -1.19
CA GLU A 235 11.58 -1.65 -2.37
C GLU A 235 11.02 -2.41 -3.58
N PRO A 236 10.97 -1.78 -4.77
CA PRO A 236 10.64 -2.49 -5.97
C PRO A 236 11.61 -3.66 -6.10
N HIS A 237 11.11 -4.88 -6.02
CA HIS A 237 11.94 -6.07 -6.15
C HIS A 237 12.77 -5.93 -7.41
N VAL A 238 14.08 -5.94 -7.25
CA VAL A 238 15.00 -6.15 -8.35
C VAL A 238 14.77 -7.60 -8.79
N ASN A 239 13.74 -7.80 -9.60
CA ASN A 239 13.58 -9.02 -10.35
C ASN A 239 14.80 -9.09 -11.25
N LEU A 240 15.80 -9.88 -10.90
CA LEU A 240 17.01 -10.10 -11.70
C LEU A 240 16.69 -10.54 -13.14
N ALA A 241 15.46 -10.93 -13.42
CA ALA A 241 14.99 -11.35 -14.74
C ALA A 241 14.25 -10.24 -15.53
N ALA A 242 13.92 -9.09 -14.93
CA ALA A 242 13.27 -8.00 -15.64
C ALA A 242 13.63 -6.67 -14.99
N TRP A 243 14.53 -5.95 -15.61
CA TRP A 243 14.71 -4.52 -15.41
C TRP A 243 13.39 -3.82 -15.74
N ARG A 244 12.51 -3.67 -14.74
CA ARG A 244 11.28 -2.90 -14.89
C ARG A 244 11.46 -1.51 -14.30
N PRO A 245 10.89 -0.49 -14.95
CA PRO A 245 11.00 0.88 -14.48
C PRO A 245 10.39 1.01 -13.07
N TRP A 246 10.98 1.83 -12.25
CA TRP A 246 10.77 2.12 -10.83
C TRP A 246 9.32 2.46 -10.41
N ASN A 247 8.35 2.50 -11.34
CA ASN A 247 7.04 3.12 -11.15
C ASN A 247 5.88 2.13 -10.95
N ALA A 248 6.14 0.84 -10.79
CA ALA A 248 5.07 -0.13 -10.56
C ALA A 248 5.21 -0.72 -9.15
N VAL A 249 4.48 -0.19 -8.21
CA VAL A 249 4.26 -0.85 -6.92
C VAL A 249 3.42 -2.09 -7.20
N ARG A 250 4.01 -3.27 -7.06
CA ARG A 250 3.25 -4.53 -7.12
C ARG A 250 3.17 -5.10 -5.72
N CYS A 251 1.99 -5.05 -5.16
CA CYS A 251 1.65 -5.73 -3.91
C CYS A 251 1.29 -7.20 -4.18
N ASP A 252 2.21 -7.96 -4.81
CA ASP A 252 1.97 -9.33 -5.23
C ASP A 252 1.87 -10.31 -4.04
N ARG A 253 1.14 -11.41 -4.24
CA ARG A 253 0.77 -12.44 -3.25
C ARG A 253 1.96 -13.08 -2.49
N TRP A 254 3.18 -13.00 -3.03
CA TRP A 254 4.40 -13.52 -2.41
C TRP A 254 4.99 -12.62 -1.32
N GLN A 255 4.51 -11.38 -1.20
CA GLN A 255 4.94 -10.38 -0.20
C GLN A 255 4.12 -10.44 1.09
N SER A 256 3.28 -11.46 1.28
CA SER A 256 2.39 -11.57 2.45
C SER A 256 3.12 -11.57 3.80
N PHE A 257 4.41 -11.95 3.83
CA PHE A 257 5.23 -11.91 5.05
C PHE A 257 5.78 -10.52 5.39
N GLU A 258 5.80 -9.62 4.41
CA GLU A 258 6.35 -8.25 4.54
C GLU A 258 5.24 -7.20 4.67
N ARG A 259 3.99 -7.61 4.42
CA ARG A 259 2.85 -6.70 4.40
C ARG A 259 2.49 -6.29 5.82
N LEU A 260 2.56 -4.98 6.06
CA LEU A 260 2.02 -4.40 7.28
C LEU A 260 0.50 -4.61 7.31
N SER A 261 0.00 -5.35 8.29
CA SER A 261 -1.44 -5.56 8.49
C SER A 261 -1.87 -4.91 9.79
N LEU A 262 -2.70 -3.89 9.67
CA LEU A 262 -3.28 -3.11 10.75
C LEU A 262 -4.81 -3.14 10.69
N VAL A 263 -5.38 -4.18 10.12
CA VAL A 263 -6.83 -4.37 9.96
C VAL A 263 -7.52 -4.17 11.31
N ARG A 264 -8.54 -3.29 11.32
CA ARG A 264 -9.30 -2.91 12.53
C ARG A 264 -8.45 -2.33 13.66
N ALA A 265 -7.26 -1.84 13.35
CA ALA A 265 -6.45 -1.18 14.38
C ALA A 265 -7.08 0.16 14.73
N ASP A 266 -7.11 0.44 16.02
CA ASP A 266 -7.53 1.72 16.56
C ASP A 266 -6.29 2.55 16.88
N PHE A 267 -6.10 3.64 16.14
CA PHE A 267 -5.02 4.61 16.34
C PHE A 267 -5.48 5.81 17.17
N VAL A 268 -6.76 5.87 17.49
CA VAL A 268 -7.37 7.01 18.17
C VAL A 268 -7.77 6.62 19.58
N ASP A 269 -7.27 7.36 20.55
CA ASP A 269 -7.79 7.31 21.91
C ASP A 269 -9.10 8.10 21.95
N ASP A 270 -10.23 7.43 22.04
CA ASP A 270 -11.57 8.05 22.08
C ASP A 270 -11.69 9.06 23.23
N GLN A 271 -11.09 8.81 24.38
CA GLN A 271 -11.09 9.78 25.50
C GLN A 271 -10.29 11.04 25.15
N LYS A 272 -9.15 10.87 24.46
CA LYS A 272 -8.34 12.00 23.98
C LYS A 272 -9.12 12.76 22.90
N LEU A 273 -9.77 12.06 21.98
CA LEU A 273 -10.58 12.64 20.93
C LEU A 273 -11.75 13.47 21.53
N GLU A 274 -12.51 12.93 22.48
CA GLU A 274 -13.60 13.64 23.15
C GLU A 274 -13.11 14.88 23.89
N ARG A 275 -11.96 14.80 24.58
CA ARG A 275 -11.33 15.97 25.23
C ARG A 275 -10.92 17.03 24.22
N LEU A 276 -10.35 16.65 23.07
CA LEU A 276 -9.97 17.58 22.00
C LEU A 276 -11.22 18.27 21.42
N VAL A 277 -12.27 17.52 21.11
CA VAL A 277 -13.53 18.05 20.58
C VAL A 277 -14.18 19.00 21.58
N SER A 278 -14.28 18.60 22.85
CA SER A 278 -14.88 19.43 23.90
C SER A 278 -14.08 20.71 24.17
N ASN A 279 -12.73 20.62 24.20
CA ASN A 279 -11.85 21.79 24.39
C ASN A 279 -11.93 22.75 23.20
N ASN A 280 -11.98 22.23 21.97
CA ASN A 280 -12.13 23.07 20.78
C ASN A 280 -13.48 23.78 20.78
N ARG A 281 -14.56 23.08 21.13
CA ARG A 281 -15.89 23.66 21.28
C ARG A 281 -15.94 24.75 22.36
N ALA A 282 -15.29 24.52 23.50
CA ALA A 282 -15.20 25.50 24.58
C ALA A 282 -14.38 26.74 24.22
N ARG A 283 -13.41 26.61 23.30
CA ARG A 283 -12.56 27.71 22.80
C ARG A 283 -13.17 28.41 21.58
N GLY A 284 -14.33 27.96 21.09
CA GLY A 284 -14.92 28.47 19.84
C GLY A 284 -14.12 28.15 18.60
N LEU A 285 -13.21 27.15 18.70
CA LEU A 285 -12.45 26.63 17.58
C LEU A 285 -13.31 25.65 16.79
N ARG A 286 -13.02 25.51 15.50
CA ARG A 286 -13.71 24.56 14.64
C ARG A 286 -13.54 23.13 15.20
N THR A 287 -14.53 22.29 14.98
CA THR A 287 -14.52 20.90 15.46
C THR A 287 -13.30 20.13 14.93
N PHE A 288 -12.78 20.52 13.76
CA PHE A 288 -11.66 19.91 13.06
C PHE A 288 -10.33 20.70 13.16
N GLU A 289 -10.31 21.87 13.81
CA GLU A 289 -9.08 22.61 14.12
C GLU A 289 -8.49 22.18 15.45
N GLY A 290 -7.18 22.14 15.55
CA GLY A 290 -6.45 21.88 16.77
C GLY A 290 -5.50 20.70 16.69
N GLU A 291 -5.14 20.14 17.84
CA GLU A 291 -4.19 19.05 17.94
C GLU A 291 -4.66 17.78 17.22
N ARG A 292 -3.74 17.14 16.50
CA ARG A 292 -3.97 15.85 15.86
C ARG A 292 -3.98 14.74 16.90
N THR A 293 -4.68 13.65 16.61
CA THR A 293 -4.73 12.50 17.51
C THR A 293 -3.40 11.77 17.53
N GLN A 294 -2.82 11.55 16.34
CA GLN A 294 -1.55 10.87 16.13
C GLN A 294 -0.83 11.47 14.93
N SER A 295 0.52 11.53 14.97
CA SER A 295 1.34 11.93 13.83
C SER A 295 1.97 10.70 13.19
N LEU A 296 1.64 10.48 11.91
CA LEU A 296 2.15 9.40 11.07
C LEU A 296 2.80 9.98 9.79
N ARG A 297 3.38 11.19 9.93
CA ARG A 297 4.01 11.92 8.82
C ARG A 297 5.17 11.15 8.24
N ASP A 298 5.28 11.22 6.91
CA ASP A 298 6.39 10.65 6.13
C ASP A 298 6.60 9.14 6.37
N ARG A 299 5.58 8.42 6.90
CA ARG A 299 5.66 6.98 7.15
C ARG A 299 5.42 6.19 5.87
N ASP A 300 6.12 5.07 5.77
CA ASP A 300 5.96 4.14 4.67
C ASP A 300 4.92 3.06 4.98
N PHE A 301 3.77 3.18 4.33
CA PHE A 301 2.66 2.23 4.33
C PHE A 301 2.44 1.58 2.96
N ASN A 302 3.45 1.59 2.11
CA ASN A 302 3.32 0.96 0.80
C ASN A 302 2.82 -0.48 0.95
N CYS A 303 1.77 -0.84 0.20
CA CYS A 303 1.13 -2.15 0.25
C CYS A 303 0.55 -2.56 1.62
N ALA A 304 0.44 -1.65 2.59
CA ALA A 304 -0.13 -1.97 3.91
C ALA A 304 -1.62 -2.31 3.81
N ASP A 305 -2.10 -3.18 4.69
CA ASP A 305 -3.52 -3.42 4.91
C ASP A 305 -3.99 -2.62 6.13
N LEU A 306 -4.63 -1.50 5.85
CA LEU A 306 -5.21 -0.55 6.80
C LEU A 306 -6.75 -0.59 6.74
N SER A 307 -7.32 -1.69 6.24
CA SER A 307 -8.78 -1.80 6.13
C SER A 307 -9.47 -1.76 7.49
N GLU A 308 -10.62 -1.10 7.52
CA GLU A 308 -11.46 -0.93 8.73
C GLU A 308 -10.72 -0.25 9.91
N THR A 309 -9.60 0.46 9.68
CA THR A 309 -8.83 1.15 10.73
C THR A 309 -9.48 2.47 11.15
N ASP A 310 -9.35 2.82 12.42
CA ASP A 310 -9.70 4.15 12.93
C ASP A 310 -8.47 5.08 12.85
N LEU A 311 -8.52 5.99 11.88
CA LEU A 311 -7.49 7.00 11.59
C LEU A 311 -8.06 8.43 11.70
N ARG A 312 -9.14 8.61 12.48
CA ARG A 312 -9.77 9.92 12.66
C ARG A 312 -8.77 10.97 13.15
N ARG A 313 -8.68 12.09 12.42
CA ARG A 313 -7.81 13.23 12.75
C ARG A 313 -6.31 12.90 12.80
N VAL A 314 -5.89 11.81 12.20
CA VAL A 314 -4.47 11.44 12.11
C VAL A 314 -3.77 12.34 11.07
N ASP A 315 -2.52 12.68 11.34
CA ASP A 315 -1.66 13.40 10.40
C ASP A 315 -0.79 12.40 9.61
N LEU A 316 -1.16 12.17 8.37
CA LEU A 316 -0.47 11.32 7.39
C LEU A 316 0.30 12.15 6.35
N THR A 317 0.55 13.44 6.60
CA THR A 317 1.23 14.33 5.63
C THR A 317 2.53 13.68 5.12
N GLY A 318 2.69 13.61 3.79
CA GLY A 318 3.87 13.04 3.14
C GLY A 318 4.01 11.52 3.24
N ALA A 319 3.06 10.81 3.84
CA ALA A 319 3.15 9.35 3.97
C ALA A 319 3.09 8.65 2.60
N HIS A 320 3.71 7.47 2.50
CA HIS A 320 3.69 6.63 1.30
C HIS A 320 2.65 5.52 1.47
N LEU A 321 1.56 5.59 0.71
CA LEU A 321 0.41 4.66 0.73
C LEU A 321 0.24 3.91 -0.61
N ASN A 322 1.30 3.86 -1.45
CA ASN A 322 1.17 3.24 -2.78
C ASN A 322 0.72 1.77 -2.66
N GLY A 323 -0.39 1.42 -3.32
CA GLY A 323 -0.98 0.10 -3.28
C GLY A 323 -1.54 -0.32 -1.91
N ALA A 324 -1.65 0.59 -0.94
CA ALA A 324 -2.25 0.30 0.36
C ALA A 324 -3.76 0.08 0.26
N ASN A 325 -4.29 -0.75 1.17
CA ASN A 325 -5.72 -0.99 1.30
C ASN A 325 -6.26 -0.25 2.52
N LEU A 326 -7.04 0.81 2.30
CA LEU A 326 -7.75 1.58 3.31
C LEU A 326 -9.28 1.43 3.18
N SER A 327 -9.75 0.32 2.61
CA SER A 327 -11.18 0.07 2.46
C SER A 327 -11.87 0.10 3.82
N PHE A 328 -13.01 0.81 3.92
CA PHE A 328 -13.78 0.99 5.14
C PHE A 328 -13.05 1.67 6.31
N ALA A 329 -11.86 2.24 6.09
CA ALA A 329 -11.14 2.99 7.13
C ALA A 329 -11.86 4.30 7.46
N ASP A 330 -11.82 4.72 8.72
CA ASP A 330 -12.32 6.02 9.15
C ASP A 330 -11.17 7.04 9.20
N LEU A 331 -11.10 7.89 8.19
CA LEU A 331 -10.15 8.97 8.00
C LEU A 331 -10.82 10.35 8.20
N THR A 332 -11.93 10.39 8.92
CA THR A 332 -12.68 11.65 9.15
C THR A 332 -11.76 12.73 9.74
N ALA A 333 -11.70 13.88 9.08
CA ALA A 333 -10.85 15.02 9.42
C ALA A 333 -9.34 14.71 9.49
N ALA A 334 -8.87 13.62 8.88
CA ALA A 334 -7.45 13.30 8.75
C ALA A 334 -6.73 14.25 7.79
N THR A 335 -5.41 14.36 7.95
CA THR A 335 -4.57 15.15 7.03
C THR A 335 -3.73 14.20 6.18
N LEU A 336 -3.93 14.22 4.86
CA LEU A 336 -3.25 13.39 3.86
C LEU A 336 -2.55 14.26 2.80
N ASN A 337 -2.10 15.47 3.18
CA ASN A 337 -1.48 16.40 2.24
C ASN A 337 -0.15 15.84 1.71
N GLY A 338 0.03 15.89 0.39
CA GLY A 338 1.25 15.41 -0.26
C GLY A 338 1.46 13.89 -0.16
N VAL A 339 0.45 13.12 0.22
CA VAL A 339 0.52 11.65 0.32
C VAL A 339 0.70 11.03 -1.06
N GLU A 340 1.59 10.04 -1.17
CA GLU A 340 1.71 9.18 -2.34
C GLU A 340 0.82 7.94 -2.17
N ALA A 341 -0.29 7.87 -2.91
CA ALA A 341 -1.29 6.81 -2.81
C ALA A 341 -1.67 6.21 -4.18
N ARG A 342 -0.66 6.04 -5.05
CA ARG A 342 -0.87 5.43 -6.37
C ARG A 342 -1.38 4.00 -6.22
N GLU A 343 -2.44 3.67 -6.99
CA GLU A 343 -3.08 2.35 -6.96
C GLU A 343 -3.61 1.94 -5.56
N ALA A 344 -3.73 2.88 -4.62
CA ALA A 344 -4.30 2.62 -3.28
C ALA A 344 -5.82 2.46 -3.33
N THR A 345 -6.37 1.74 -2.35
CA THR A 345 -7.80 1.44 -2.27
C THR A 345 -8.42 2.13 -1.06
N PHE A 346 -9.36 3.04 -1.30
CA PHE A 346 -10.18 3.77 -0.30
C PHE A 346 -11.67 3.44 -0.47
N VAL A 347 -11.99 2.24 -0.92
CA VAL A 347 -13.38 1.82 -1.16
C VAL A 347 -14.19 1.92 0.12
N SER A 348 -15.30 2.67 0.08
CA SER A 348 -16.18 2.92 1.23
C SER A 348 -15.46 3.52 2.45
N ALA A 349 -14.30 4.13 2.28
CA ALA A 349 -13.61 4.84 3.36
C ALA A 349 -14.35 6.14 3.72
N ARG A 350 -14.24 6.56 4.98
CA ARG A 350 -14.79 7.81 5.50
C ARG A 350 -13.71 8.88 5.51
N LEU A 351 -13.86 9.88 4.68
CA LEU A 351 -12.91 10.98 4.48
C LEU A 351 -13.58 12.35 4.63
N GLU A 352 -14.72 12.40 5.37
CA GLU A 352 -15.44 13.66 5.57
C GLU A 352 -14.57 14.71 6.25
N GLY A 353 -14.48 15.90 5.64
CA GLY A 353 -13.69 17.03 6.15
C GLY A 353 -12.17 16.76 6.20
N SER A 354 -11.67 15.73 5.55
CA SER A 354 -10.24 15.46 5.46
C SER A 354 -9.53 16.39 4.48
N SER A 355 -8.20 16.50 4.61
CA SER A 355 -7.35 17.29 3.73
C SER A 355 -6.43 16.38 2.91
N LEU A 356 -6.62 16.37 1.58
CA LEU A 356 -5.88 15.55 0.62
C LEU A 356 -5.18 16.44 -0.44
N ASN A 357 -4.80 17.67 -0.07
CA ASN A 357 -4.18 18.60 -1.01
C ASN A 357 -2.85 18.05 -1.53
N GLU A 358 -2.58 18.27 -2.82
CA GLU A 358 -1.35 17.81 -3.49
C GLU A 358 -1.13 16.28 -3.45
N MET A 359 -2.17 15.51 -3.12
CA MET A 359 -2.10 14.04 -3.07
C MET A 359 -1.80 13.45 -4.44
N GLN A 360 -0.94 12.44 -4.50
CA GLN A 360 -0.64 11.67 -5.70
C GLN A 360 -1.38 10.33 -5.65
N ALA A 361 -2.59 10.29 -6.22
CA ALA A 361 -3.50 9.14 -6.13
C ALA A 361 -3.84 8.55 -7.51
N GLN A 362 -2.88 8.57 -8.44
CA GLN A 362 -3.10 8.01 -9.78
C GLN A 362 -3.55 6.56 -9.70
N MET A 363 -4.61 6.20 -10.43
CA MET A 363 -5.21 4.86 -10.46
C MET A 363 -5.76 4.36 -9.11
N ALA A 364 -5.91 5.22 -8.09
CA ALA A 364 -6.51 4.85 -6.81
C ALA A 364 -8.02 4.60 -6.94
N HIS A 365 -8.59 3.90 -5.95
CA HIS A 365 -10.00 3.56 -5.90
C HIS A 365 -10.68 4.23 -4.70
N PHE A 366 -11.58 5.19 -4.95
CA PHE A 366 -12.43 5.86 -3.96
C PHE A 366 -13.90 5.48 -4.15
N ASP A 367 -14.19 4.28 -4.67
CA ASP A 367 -15.55 3.87 -4.96
C ASP A 367 -16.40 3.84 -3.68
N ALA A 368 -17.57 4.47 -3.73
CA ALA A 368 -18.46 4.65 -2.58
C ALA A 368 -17.85 5.35 -1.35
N ALA A 369 -16.68 5.99 -1.47
CA ALA A 369 -16.08 6.73 -0.36
C ALA A 369 -16.86 7.99 0.01
N LEU A 370 -16.83 8.37 1.30
CA LEU A 370 -17.49 9.54 1.84
C LEU A 370 -16.47 10.70 1.95
N LEU A 371 -16.51 11.64 1.01
CA LEU A 371 -15.55 12.75 0.87
C LEU A 371 -16.24 14.13 1.04
N ARG A 372 -17.40 14.18 1.70
CA ARG A 372 -18.12 15.45 1.87
C ARG A 372 -17.27 16.48 2.59
N GLY A 373 -17.17 17.67 1.99
CA GLY A 373 -16.37 18.78 2.53
C GLY A 373 -14.88 18.52 2.61
N ALA A 374 -14.37 17.45 1.98
CA ALA A 374 -12.93 17.22 1.89
C ALA A 374 -12.24 18.26 1.00
N THR A 375 -10.97 18.59 1.28
CA THR A 375 -10.15 19.44 0.43
C THR A 375 -9.15 18.59 -0.35
N ILE A 376 -9.22 18.65 -1.69
CA ILE A 376 -8.46 17.79 -2.61
C ILE A 376 -7.78 18.67 -3.67
N SER A 377 -7.45 19.89 -3.31
CA SER A 377 -6.93 20.88 -4.26
C SER A 377 -5.52 20.48 -4.76
N GLU A 378 -5.27 20.76 -6.04
CA GLU A 378 -3.97 20.49 -6.71
C GLU A 378 -3.56 19.00 -6.70
N ALA A 379 -4.48 18.08 -6.44
CA ALA A 379 -4.20 16.64 -6.39
C ALA A 379 -4.04 16.03 -7.78
N SER A 380 -3.14 15.04 -7.88
CA SER A 380 -2.90 14.26 -9.10
C SER A 380 -3.66 12.94 -9.04
N MET A 381 -4.80 12.85 -9.73
CA MET A 381 -5.75 11.74 -9.64
C MET A 381 -6.10 11.14 -11.01
N GLN A 382 -5.14 11.07 -11.91
CA GLN A 382 -5.36 10.54 -13.25
C GLN A 382 -5.77 9.06 -13.19
N GLY A 383 -6.86 8.73 -13.88
CA GLY A 383 -7.37 7.37 -13.95
C GLY A 383 -7.95 6.81 -12.64
N THR A 384 -8.19 7.64 -11.62
CA THR A 384 -8.85 7.22 -10.37
C THR A 384 -10.28 6.78 -10.60
N SER A 385 -10.82 5.96 -9.69
CA SER A 385 -12.23 5.59 -9.64
C SER A 385 -12.91 6.23 -8.43
N PHE A 386 -14.03 6.91 -8.67
CA PHE A 386 -14.92 7.51 -7.68
C PHE A 386 -16.36 7.06 -7.88
N ILE A 387 -16.58 5.83 -8.35
CA ILE A 387 -17.93 5.33 -8.66
C ILE A 387 -18.80 5.41 -7.40
N GLY A 388 -19.88 6.21 -7.48
CA GLY A 388 -20.82 6.39 -6.38
C GLY A 388 -20.22 7.08 -5.14
N ALA A 389 -19.06 7.71 -5.24
CA ALA A 389 -18.46 8.46 -4.14
C ALA A 389 -19.26 9.73 -3.83
N GLN A 390 -19.24 10.16 -2.56
CA GLN A 390 -19.97 11.33 -2.07
C GLN A 390 -19.01 12.48 -1.82
N LEU A 391 -18.93 13.42 -2.78
CA LEU A 391 -18.05 14.59 -2.76
C LEU A 391 -18.83 15.92 -2.57
N GLY A 392 -20.02 15.87 -1.99
CA GLY A 392 -20.83 17.05 -1.77
C GLY A 392 -20.05 18.12 -0.99
N GLY A 393 -19.97 19.33 -1.56
CA GLY A 393 -19.23 20.45 -0.96
C GLY A 393 -17.70 20.31 -0.94
N ALA A 394 -17.14 19.25 -1.50
CA ALA A 394 -15.69 19.06 -1.56
C ALA A 394 -15.00 20.12 -2.44
N ASP A 395 -13.74 20.39 -2.15
CA ASP A 395 -12.91 21.32 -2.92
C ASP A 395 -11.84 20.55 -3.70
N LEU A 396 -11.99 20.47 -5.03
CA LEU A 396 -11.08 19.83 -5.98
C LEU A 396 -10.47 20.87 -6.95
N ASP A 397 -10.35 22.14 -6.53
CA ASP A 397 -9.79 23.18 -7.40
C ASP A 397 -8.42 22.76 -7.96
N LYS A 398 -8.19 22.98 -9.25
CA LYS A 398 -6.97 22.65 -9.98
C LYS A 398 -6.55 21.17 -9.97
N SER A 399 -7.38 20.27 -9.49
CA SER A 399 -7.04 18.84 -9.48
C SER A 399 -7.01 18.23 -10.87
N ASN A 400 -6.10 17.27 -11.08
CA ASN A 400 -5.99 16.52 -12.31
C ASN A 400 -6.72 15.17 -12.21
N LEU A 401 -7.91 15.11 -12.81
CA LEU A 401 -8.80 13.94 -12.86
C LEU A 401 -8.84 13.31 -14.26
N GLN A 402 -7.88 13.59 -15.12
CA GLN A 402 -7.88 13.08 -16.49
C GLN A 402 -8.06 11.55 -16.53
N GLY A 403 -9.01 11.08 -17.34
CA GLY A 403 -9.32 9.66 -17.46
C GLY A 403 -9.95 9.02 -16.23
N ALA A 404 -10.35 9.78 -15.22
CA ALA A 404 -11.01 9.24 -14.02
C ALA A 404 -12.43 8.74 -14.33
N ILE A 405 -12.95 7.82 -13.49
CA ILE A 405 -14.34 7.38 -13.50
C ILE A 405 -15.07 8.06 -12.34
N LEU A 406 -16.05 8.89 -12.68
CA LEU A 406 -16.86 9.66 -11.72
C LEU A 406 -18.35 9.28 -11.86
N ASP A 407 -18.63 8.09 -12.37
CA ASP A 407 -20.00 7.64 -12.63
C ASP A 407 -20.77 7.52 -11.32
N TYR A 408 -21.99 8.05 -11.29
CA TYR A 408 -22.86 8.10 -10.10
C TYR A 408 -22.31 8.89 -8.91
N ALA A 409 -21.17 9.58 -9.05
CA ALA A 409 -20.59 10.34 -7.96
C ALA A 409 -21.43 11.60 -7.65
N GLU A 410 -21.52 11.97 -6.38
CA GLU A 410 -22.25 13.15 -5.89
C GLU A 410 -21.28 14.32 -5.68
N PHE A 411 -21.35 15.33 -6.55
CA PHE A 411 -20.56 16.56 -6.49
C PHE A 411 -21.42 17.80 -6.17
N THR A 412 -22.55 17.62 -5.55
CA THR A 412 -23.45 18.74 -5.23
C THR A 412 -22.71 19.83 -4.47
N GLY A 413 -22.66 21.05 -5.06
CA GLY A 413 -21.95 22.18 -4.48
C GLY A 413 -20.43 22.05 -4.36
N ALA A 414 -19.82 21.05 -5.00
CA ALA A 414 -18.37 20.89 -5.03
C ALA A 414 -17.68 21.94 -5.90
N VAL A 415 -16.39 22.19 -5.68
CA VAL A 415 -15.53 23.03 -6.50
C VAL A 415 -14.62 22.17 -7.35
N LEU A 416 -14.69 22.29 -8.67
CA LEU A 416 -13.82 21.67 -9.65
C LEU A 416 -13.27 22.73 -10.63
N SER A 417 -13.16 23.97 -10.16
CA SER A 417 -12.70 25.09 -10.99
C SER A 417 -11.28 24.82 -11.48
N THR A 418 -11.01 25.19 -12.73
CA THR A 418 -9.71 24.97 -13.37
C THR A 418 -9.23 23.51 -13.37
N GLY A 419 -10.09 22.56 -13.00
CA GLY A 419 -9.82 21.13 -12.97
C GLY A 419 -9.57 20.55 -14.36
N GLN A 420 -8.70 19.54 -14.43
CA GLN A 420 -8.43 18.80 -15.67
C GLN A 420 -9.25 17.51 -15.67
N LEU A 421 -10.38 17.51 -16.40
CA LEU A 421 -11.32 16.38 -16.48
C LEU A 421 -11.37 15.75 -17.88
N GLN A 422 -10.32 15.92 -18.69
CA GLN A 422 -10.32 15.37 -20.04
C GLN A 422 -10.42 13.84 -20.03
N GLY A 423 -11.29 13.30 -20.86
CA GLY A 423 -11.50 11.86 -20.99
C GLY A 423 -12.15 11.18 -19.78
N THR A 424 -12.71 11.94 -18.85
CA THR A 424 -13.43 11.40 -17.68
C THR A 424 -14.77 10.78 -18.07
N SER A 425 -15.25 9.83 -17.24
CA SER A 425 -16.62 9.36 -17.27
C SER A 425 -17.40 9.98 -16.11
N LEU A 426 -18.44 10.75 -16.42
CA LEU A 426 -19.34 11.45 -15.49
C LEU A 426 -20.78 10.96 -15.65
N ASN A 427 -20.99 9.73 -16.12
CA ASN A 427 -22.32 9.24 -16.38
C ASN A 427 -23.15 9.17 -15.11
N MET A 428 -24.36 9.74 -15.17
CA MET A 428 -25.28 9.82 -14.03
C MET A 428 -24.70 10.50 -12.77
N ALA A 429 -23.61 11.28 -12.91
CA ALA A 429 -23.07 12.06 -11.82
C ALA A 429 -24.00 13.25 -11.45
N LEU A 430 -24.01 13.61 -10.18
CA LEU A 430 -24.82 14.71 -9.60
C LEU A 430 -23.93 15.92 -9.38
N LEU A 431 -24.08 16.96 -10.19
CA LEU A 431 -23.26 18.18 -10.17
C LEU A 431 -24.09 19.43 -9.85
N GLU A 432 -25.23 19.25 -9.16
CA GLU A 432 -26.12 20.37 -8.85
C GLU A 432 -25.43 21.45 -8.03
N GLY A 433 -25.45 22.68 -8.54
CA GLY A 433 -24.83 23.82 -7.89
C GLY A 433 -23.30 23.76 -7.78
N ALA A 434 -22.66 22.85 -8.49
CA ALA A 434 -21.19 22.72 -8.49
C ALA A 434 -20.53 23.87 -9.27
N GLU A 435 -19.26 24.13 -8.97
CA GLU A 435 -18.43 25.14 -9.61
C GLU A 435 -17.40 24.48 -10.52
N LEU A 436 -17.58 24.57 -11.85
CA LEU A 436 -16.70 24.03 -12.88
C LEU A 436 -16.13 25.14 -13.78
N SER A 437 -16.06 26.37 -13.30
CA SER A 437 -15.55 27.47 -14.11
C SER A 437 -14.11 27.19 -14.58
N LYS A 438 -13.88 27.39 -15.89
CA LYS A 438 -12.60 27.10 -16.56
C LYS A 438 -12.13 25.64 -16.47
N ALA A 439 -12.97 24.71 -16.05
CA ALA A 439 -12.64 23.27 -16.07
C ALA A 439 -12.52 22.75 -17.50
N ASN A 440 -11.61 21.83 -17.74
CA ASN A 440 -11.45 21.19 -19.04
C ASN A 440 -12.09 19.79 -19.04
N LEU A 441 -13.24 19.66 -19.70
CA LEU A 441 -14.02 18.42 -19.85
C LEU A 441 -13.84 17.83 -21.27
N GLY A 442 -12.78 18.17 -21.99
CA GLY A 442 -12.55 17.68 -23.33
C GLY A 442 -12.56 16.14 -23.42
N GLY A 443 -13.30 15.58 -24.34
CA GLY A 443 -13.41 14.13 -24.51
C GLY A 443 -14.10 13.39 -23.36
N SER A 444 -14.79 14.07 -22.45
CA SER A 444 -15.52 13.44 -21.34
C SER A 444 -16.84 12.81 -21.78
N GLN A 445 -17.38 11.89 -20.96
CA GLN A 445 -18.71 11.31 -21.10
C GLN A 445 -19.64 11.91 -20.03
N LEU A 446 -20.78 12.43 -20.47
CA LEU A 446 -21.77 13.11 -19.65
C LEU A 446 -23.17 12.53 -19.90
N VAL A 447 -23.31 11.20 -19.85
CA VAL A 447 -24.60 10.55 -20.10
C VAL A 447 -25.49 10.65 -18.87
N ARG A 448 -26.66 11.32 -19.01
CA ARG A 448 -27.61 11.54 -17.92
C ARG A 448 -27.02 12.26 -16.71
N THR A 449 -25.99 13.06 -16.91
CA THR A 449 -25.36 13.86 -15.86
C THR A 449 -26.29 14.98 -15.45
N GLN A 450 -26.39 15.26 -14.16
CA GLN A 450 -27.20 16.33 -13.60
C GLN A 450 -26.34 17.59 -13.39
N LEU A 451 -26.52 18.59 -14.22
CA LEU A 451 -25.77 19.86 -14.25
C LEU A 451 -26.60 21.07 -13.79
N GLN A 452 -27.68 20.84 -13.02
CA GLN A 452 -28.57 21.93 -12.62
C GLN A 452 -27.83 22.94 -11.73
N GLY A 453 -27.91 24.22 -12.12
CA GLY A 453 -27.20 25.27 -11.40
C GLY A 453 -25.69 25.19 -11.40
N THR A 454 -25.10 24.32 -12.24
CA THR A 454 -23.64 24.20 -12.33
C THR A 454 -23.06 25.44 -13.03
N ASN A 455 -22.01 26.03 -12.45
CA ASN A 455 -21.27 27.08 -13.11
C ASN A 455 -20.21 26.49 -14.07
N LEU A 456 -20.50 26.54 -15.37
CA LEU A 456 -19.63 26.09 -16.45
C LEU A 456 -18.96 27.25 -17.19
N LYS A 457 -18.88 28.44 -16.59
CA LYS A 457 -18.30 29.61 -17.23
C LYS A 457 -16.89 29.34 -17.73
N SER A 458 -16.69 29.47 -19.02
CA SER A 458 -15.41 29.20 -19.70
C SER A 458 -14.93 27.74 -19.56
N ALA A 459 -15.79 26.79 -19.19
CA ALA A 459 -15.46 25.38 -19.23
C ALA A 459 -15.38 24.88 -20.68
N GLU A 460 -14.42 24.00 -20.97
CA GLU A 460 -14.15 23.44 -22.29
C GLU A 460 -14.75 22.05 -22.40
N LEU A 461 -15.68 21.85 -23.35
CA LEU A 461 -16.33 20.56 -23.66
C LEU A 461 -15.91 19.99 -25.03
N ALA A 462 -14.73 20.38 -25.55
CA ALA A 462 -14.27 19.92 -26.85
C ALA A 462 -14.27 18.38 -26.93
N HIS A 463 -14.92 17.82 -27.96
CA HIS A 463 -15.09 16.37 -28.13
C HIS A 463 -15.82 15.65 -27.00
N ALA A 464 -16.47 16.34 -26.06
CA ALA A 464 -17.28 15.69 -25.03
C ALA A 464 -18.54 15.06 -25.63
N ALA A 465 -18.97 13.92 -25.06
CA ALA A 465 -20.19 13.22 -25.41
C ALA A 465 -21.24 13.39 -24.31
N ALA A 466 -22.19 14.29 -24.53
CA ALA A 466 -23.23 14.65 -23.56
C ALA A 466 -24.61 14.23 -24.08
N TYR A 467 -25.18 13.18 -23.48
CA TYR A 467 -26.47 12.62 -23.86
C TYR A 467 -27.46 12.62 -22.70
N GLY A 468 -28.64 13.22 -22.91
CA GLY A 468 -29.69 13.26 -21.88
C GLY A 468 -29.27 13.98 -20.60
N ILE A 469 -28.42 15.00 -20.74
CA ILE A 469 -27.94 15.80 -19.60
C ILE A 469 -29.05 16.73 -19.09
N TRP A 470 -28.99 17.04 -17.81
CA TRP A 470 -29.91 17.95 -17.14
C TRP A 470 -29.20 19.28 -16.86
N ILE A 471 -29.54 20.31 -17.67
CA ILE A 471 -28.74 21.56 -17.78
C ILE A 471 -29.39 22.78 -17.15
N TRP A 472 -30.46 22.60 -16.43
CA TRP A 472 -31.19 23.72 -15.88
C TRP A 472 -30.23 24.70 -15.15
N ASN A 473 -30.30 25.97 -15.53
CA ASN A 473 -29.53 27.05 -14.93
C ASN A 473 -27.97 26.78 -14.91
N SER A 474 -27.47 25.93 -15.76
CA SER A 474 -26.02 25.76 -15.95
C SER A 474 -25.48 26.89 -16.82
N ARG A 475 -24.43 27.58 -16.34
CA ARG A 475 -23.87 28.75 -17.02
C ARG A 475 -22.92 28.35 -18.15
N ASP A 476 -22.83 29.19 -19.12
CA ASP A 476 -22.03 29.22 -20.35
C ASP A 476 -20.86 28.22 -20.47
N ALA A 477 -21.09 27.12 -21.16
CA ALA A 477 -20.03 26.19 -21.56
C ALA A 477 -19.57 26.44 -23.00
N VAL A 478 -18.30 26.21 -23.29
CA VAL A 478 -17.76 26.22 -24.65
C VAL A 478 -17.83 24.83 -25.25
N CYS A 479 -18.80 24.60 -26.15
CA CYS A 479 -19.09 23.28 -26.70
C CYS A 479 -18.57 23.11 -28.16
N ALA A 480 -17.41 23.65 -28.46
CA ALA A 480 -16.76 23.45 -29.78
C ALA A 480 -16.44 21.96 -30.02
N HIS A 481 -16.89 21.42 -31.16
CA HIS A 481 -16.71 20.03 -31.54
C HIS A 481 -17.28 18.99 -30.55
N SER A 482 -18.10 19.39 -29.59
CA SER A 482 -18.82 18.47 -28.68
C SER A 482 -20.06 17.89 -29.34
N LYS A 483 -20.47 16.68 -28.90
CA LYS A 483 -21.74 16.12 -29.27
C LYS A 483 -22.68 16.18 -28.08
N VAL A 484 -23.55 17.16 -28.09
CA VAL A 484 -24.58 17.39 -27.08
C VAL A 484 -25.92 17.02 -27.69
N LEU A 485 -26.57 15.98 -27.19
CA LEU A 485 -27.87 15.51 -27.68
C LEU A 485 -28.82 15.31 -26.49
N GLY A 486 -30.09 15.61 -26.71
CA GLY A 486 -31.18 15.19 -25.85
C GLY A 486 -31.32 13.67 -25.76
N HIS A 487 -32.38 13.18 -25.13
CA HIS A 487 -32.75 11.77 -25.17
C HIS A 487 -33.12 11.39 -26.63
N ALA A 488 -32.98 10.10 -27.00
CA ALA A 488 -33.05 9.65 -28.38
C ALA A 488 -34.19 10.20 -29.24
N ASP A 489 -35.29 10.63 -28.62
CA ASP A 489 -36.51 11.13 -29.30
C ASP A 489 -36.93 12.55 -28.84
N GLU A 490 -36.14 13.25 -28.01
CA GLU A 490 -36.53 14.54 -27.45
C GLU A 490 -35.40 15.57 -27.51
N PRO A 491 -35.63 16.79 -27.99
CA PRO A 491 -34.64 17.88 -27.95
C PRO A 491 -34.33 18.29 -26.51
N LEU A 492 -33.12 18.82 -26.29
CA LEU A 492 -32.62 19.22 -24.98
C LEU A 492 -33.56 20.18 -24.24
N ILE A 493 -34.24 21.06 -24.97
CA ILE A 493 -35.28 21.97 -24.44
C ILE A 493 -36.47 21.19 -23.88
N ALA A 494 -36.92 20.15 -24.55
CA ALA A 494 -38.04 19.32 -24.08
C ALA A 494 -37.67 18.55 -22.80
N LEU A 495 -36.40 18.16 -22.65
CA LEU A 495 -35.89 17.58 -21.39
C LEU A 495 -35.91 18.60 -20.23
N VAL A 496 -35.59 19.87 -20.49
CA VAL A 496 -35.74 20.95 -19.52
C VAL A 496 -37.19 21.13 -19.09
N GLU A 497 -38.13 20.97 -20.04
CA GLU A 497 -39.56 21.06 -19.75
C GLU A 497 -40.11 19.80 -19.05
N ARG A 498 -39.70 18.61 -19.44
CA ARG A 498 -40.15 17.35 -18.82
C ARG A 498 -39.61 17.14 -17.40
N TRP A 499 -38.51 17.77 -17.10
CA TRP A 499 -37.91 17.71 -15.80
C TRP A 499 -38.77 18.29 -14.65
N ARG A 500 -39.80 19.03 -14.98
CA ARG A 500 -40.87 19.47 -14.09
C ARG A 500 -41.57 18.32 -13.37
N TYR A 501 -41.50 17.10 -13.88
CA TYR A 501 -42.31 15.96 -13.45
C TYR A 501 -41.51 14.76 -12.90
N SER A 502 -40.20 14.78 -12.87
CA SER A 502 -39.45 13.66 -12.34
C SER A 502 -39.36 13.68 -10.82
N ASP A 503 -39.69 12.59 -10.26
CA ASP A 503 -40.27 12.34 -8.93
C ASP A 503 -39.33 12.43 -7.72
N SER A 504 -38.07 12.77 -7.83
CA SER A 504 -37.22 12.53 -6.67
C SER A 504 -36.68 13.76 -5.93
N LYS A 505 -36.63 14.90 -6.59
CA LYS A 505 -36.12 16.13 -5.94
C LYS A 505 -36.68 17.36 -6.66
N ASN A 506 -37.96 17.66 -6.52
CA ASN A 506 -38.58 18.85 -7.08
C ASN A 506 -37.88 20.12 -6.56
N LEU A 507 -36.72 20.46 -7.14
CA LEU A 507 -35.99 21.68 -6.86
C LEU A 507 -36.72 22.91 -7.44
N TYR A 508 -37.58 22.69 -8.44
CA TYR A 508 -38.23 23.78 -9.18
C TYR A 508 -39.71 23.47 -9.43
N SER A 509 -40.52 24.47 -9.23
CA SER A 509 -41.93 24.46 -9.63
C SER A 509 -42.18 25.54 -10.64
N ALA A 510 -42.56 25.23 -11.88
CA ALA A 510 -42.97 26.20 -12.82
C ALA A 510 -43.89 25.66 -13.92
N THR A 511 -44.79 26.46 -14.38
CA THR A 511 -45.67 26.18 -15.54
C THR A 511 -45.08 26.72 -16.84
N ASN A 512 -44.16 27.68 -16.79
CA ASN A 512 -43.46 28.25 -17.97
C ASN A 512 -42.00 28.59 -17.58
N LEU A 513 -41.08 28.66 -18.56
CA LEU A 513 -39.69 29.08 -18.39
C LEU A 513 -39.55 30.46 -17.69
N GLU A 514 -40.53 31.35 -17.89
CA GLU A 514 -40.58 32.71 -17.31
C GLU A 514 -41.01 32.74 -15.83
N GLN A 515 -41.57 31.64 -15.30
CA GLN A 515 -42.13 31.58 -13.93
C GLN A 515 -41.44 30.57 -13.02
N ILE A 516 -40.22 30.23 -13.32
CA ILE A 516 -39.49 29.23 -12.55
C ILE A 516 -39.16 29.82 -11.16
N LYS A 517 -39.75 29.21 -10.15
CA LYS A 517 -39.40 29.45 -8.76
C LYS A 517 -38.62 28.26 -8.23
N VAL A 518 -37.46 28.52 -7.69
CA VAL A 518 -36.69 27.51 -6.98
C VAL A 518 -37.37 27.27 -5.63
N ASP A 519 -37.63 26.01 -5.32
CA ASP A 519 -38.10 25.65 -3.98
C ASP A 519 -36.90 25.69 -3.02
N GLU A 520 -36.79 26.78 -2.23
CA GLU A 520 -35.72 26.96 -1.24
C GLU A 520 -35.67 25.77 -0.25
N ALA A 521 -36.84 25.24 0.13
CA ALA A 521 -36.89 24.08 1.01
C ALA A 521 -36.32 22.81 0.34
N ALA A 522 -36.40 22.70 -0.98
CA ALA A 522 -35.74 21.61 -1.71
C ALA A 522 -34.20 21.78 -1.77
N VAL A 523 -33.73 23.01 -1.92
CA VAL A 523 -32.31 23.34 -1.81
C VAL A 523 -31.79 23.02 -0.42
N ASP A 524 -32.52 23.34 0.63
CA ASP A 524 -32.14 23.03 2.00
C ASP A 524 -32.12 21.50 2.25
N ARG A 525 -33.07 20.75 1.69
CA ARG A 525 -33.04 19.27 1.73
C ARG A 525 -31.86 18.70 0.99
N LEU A 526 -31.46 19.27 -0.14
CA LEU A 526 -30.28 18.87 -0.90
C LEU A 526 -28.99 19.12 -0.10
N LEU A 527 -28.92 20.26 0.58
CA LEU A 527 -27.75 20.65 1.36
C LEU A 527 -27.64 19.93 2.72
N ALA A 528 -28.76 19.50 3.30
CA ALA A 528 -28.79 18.94 4.66
C ALA A 528 -27.75 17.82 4.90
N PRO A 529 -27.60 16.79 4.05
CA PRO A 529 -26.61 15.74 4.25
C PRO A 529 -25.16 16.26 4.14
N ILE A 530 -24.92 17.27 3.31
CA ILE A 530 -23.59 17.86 3.12
C ILE A 530 -23.23 18.68 4.35
N ILE A 531 -24.15 19.55 4.79
CA ILE A 531 -23.99 20.43 5.95
C ILE A 531 -23.75 19.63 7.23
N ALA A 532 -24.36 18.46 7.37
CA ALA A 532 -24.17 17.61 8.54
C ALA A 532 -22.73 17.06 8.67
N SER A 533 -22.00 16.97 7.56
CA SER A 533 -20.68 16.31 7.46
C SER A 533 -19.49 17.26 7.39
N ILE A 534 -19.72 18.56 7.22
CA ILE A 534 -18.67 19.57 7.01
C ILE A 534 -18.60 20.59 8.14
N ASP A 535 -17.49 21.28 8.24
CA ASP A 535 -17.20 22.30 9.24
C ASP A 535 -18.02 23.58 9.03
N ASP A 536 -18.27 24.35 10.09
CA ASP A 536 -19.20 25.50 10.06
C ASP A 536 -18.81 26.59 9.05
N ASP A 537 -17.52 26.84 8.85
CA ASP A 537 -17.08 27.84 7.84
C ASP A 537 -17.23 27.30 6.41
N GLN A 538 -16.94 26.02 6.20
CA GLN A 538 -17.20 25.36 4.92
C GLN A 538 -18.71 25.29 4.62
N LYS A 539 -19.55 25.06 5.65
CA LYS A 539 -21.01 25.10 5.51
C LYS A 539 -21.45 26.40 4.87
N GLN A 540 -21.01 27.54 5.40
CA GLN A 540 -21.42 28.85 4.88
C GLN A 540 -20.98 29.05 3.42
N LEU A 541 -19.77 28.60 3.07
CA LEU A 541 -19.26 28.68 1.70
C LEU A 541 -20.04 27.78 0.74
N VAL A 542 -20.34 26.54 1.14
CA VAL A 542 -21.11 25.60 0.32
C VAL A 542 -22.54 26.06 0.16
N ILE A 543 -23.20 26.48 1.25
CA ILE A 543 -24.58 27.04 1.21
C ILE A 543 -24.62 28.24 0.27
N LYS A 544 -23.70 29.19 0.45
CA LYS A 544 -23.61 30.39 -0.38
C LYS A 544 -23.46 30.04 -1.85
N ARG A 545 -22.49 29.17 -2.18
CA ARG A 545 -22.22 28.73 -3.56
C ARG A 545 -23.40 28.04 -4.20
N VAL A 546 -23.96 27.03 -3.53
CA VAL A 546 -25.11 26.28 -4.06
C VAL A 546 -26.31 27.20 -4.25
N ARG A 547 -26.61 28.08 -3.28
CA ARG A 547 -27.70 29.05 -3.40
C ARG A 547 -27.43 30.07 -4.51
N GLU A 548 -26.23 30.62 -4.62
CA GLU A 548 -25.87 31.54 -5.70
C GLU A 548 -25.95 30.87 -7.08
N ASN A 549 -25.51 29.62 -7.20
CA ASN A 549 -25.55 28.88 -8.46
C ASN A 549 -26.98 28.42 -8.83
N LEU A 550 -27.78 28.00 -7.87
CA LEU A 550 -29.14 27.54 -8.12
C LEU A 550 -30.18 28.71 -8.18
N LEU A 551 -29.99 29.78 -7.39
CA LEU A 551 -30.97 30.88 -7.23
C LEU A 551 -30.54 32.17 -7.94
N GLY A 552 -29.25 32.34 -8.25
CA GLY A 552 -28.64 33.60 -8.60
C GLY A 552 -28.89 34.14 -10.02
N ASN A 553 -29.68 33.48 -10.87
CA ASN A 553 -29.92 33.94 -12.24
C ASN A 553 -31.26 34.63 -12.39
N SER A 554 -31.23 35.82 -13.04
CA SER A 554 -32.42 36.46 -13.53
C SER A 554 -33.12 35.63 -14.63
N PRO A 555 -34.43 35.82 -14.88
CA PRO A 555 -35.12 35.18 -16.00
C PRO A 555 -34.40 35.33 -17.35
N ASP A 556 -33.81 36.51 -17.59
CA ASP A 556 -33.03 36.78 -18.81
C ASP A 556 -31.75 35.93 -18.90
N GLY A 557 -31.11 35.69 -17.77
CA GLY A 557 -29.94 34.81 -17.69
C GLY A 557 -30.27 33.35 -18.01
N ILE A 558 -31.45 32.88 -17.60
CA ILE A 558 -31.95 31.54 -17.89
C ILE A 558 -32.20 31.33 -19.39
N ALA A 559 -32.81 32.35 -20.04
CA ALA A 559 -33.05 32.32 -21.47
C ALA A 559 -31.74 32.28 -22.28
N ALA A 560 -30.74 33.05 -21.88
CA ALA A 560 -29.39 33.03 -22.50
C ALA A 560 -28.69 31.68 -22.36
N VAL A 561 -28.79 31.02 -21.20
CA VAL A 561 -28.25 29.68 -20.96
C VAL A 561 -28.95 28.64 -21.87
N ALA A 562 -30.29 28.69 -21.95
CA ALA A 562 -31.06 27.79 -22.83
C ALA A 562 -30.68 27.99 -24.29
N GLU A 563 -30.49 29.22 -24.75
CA GLU A 563 -30.06 29.54 -26.13
C GLU A 563 -28.67 29.01 -26.41
N ASN A 564 -27.72 29.10 -25.50
CA ASN A 564 -26.37 28.56 -25.66
C ASN A 564 -26.40 27.05 -25.83
N TRP A 565 -27.12 26.31 -24.98
CA TRP A 565 -27.24 24.87 -25.08
C TRP A 565 -27.99 24.42 -26.32
N THR A 566 -29.03 25.14 -26.76
CA THR A 566 -29.72 24.91 -28.02
C THR A 566 -28.78 25.07 -29.22
N ARG A 567 -27.90 26.06 -29.18
CA ARG A 567 -26.84 26.26 -30.19
C ARG A 567 -25.88 25.06 -30.22
N CYS A 568 -25.45 24.57 -29.05
CA CYS A 568 -24.61 23.40 -28.94
C CYS A 568 -25.26 22.14 -29.51
N GLU A 569 -26.56 21.92 -29.22
CA GLU A 569 -27.36 20.82 -29.74
C GLU A 569 -27.52 20.91 -31.26
N ASN A 570 -27.88 22.08 -31.79
CA ASN A 570 -28.02 22.32 -33.21
C ASN A 570 -26.71 22.07 -34.00
N ASN A 571 -25.56 22.43 -33.42
CA ASN A 571 -24.27 22.14 -33.99
C ASN A 571 -23.98 20.63 -33.96
N SER A 572 -24.35 19.94 -32.88
CA SER A 572 -24.18 18.50 -32.71
C SER A 572 -25.04 17.67 -33.69
N LEU A 573 -26.27 18.13 -33.96
CA LEU A 573 -27.18 17.49 -34.91
C LEU A 573 -26.64 17.54 -36.37
N LYS A 574 -25.88 18.58 -36.71
CA LYS A 574 -25.21 18.71 -38.01
C LYS A 574 -23.96 17.85 -38.15
N MET A 575 -23.41 17.37 -37.05
CA MET A 575 -22.20 16.59 -37.05
C MET A 575 -22.46 15.12 -37.30
N ASN A 576 -21.81 14.53 -38.30
CA ASN A 576 -21.89 13.09 -38.55
C ASN A 576 -21.28 12.31 -37.36
N GLN A 577 -21.94 11.22 -36.97
CA GLN A 577 -21.45 10.37 -35.85
C GLN A 577 -20.05 9.81 -36.15
N GLY A 578 -19.80 9.40 -37.40
CA GLY A 578 -18.49 8.87 -37.79
C GLY A 578 -17.36 9.89 -37.68
N ASP A 579 -17.61 11.14 -38.06
CA ASP A 579 -16.64 12.24 -37.96
C ASP A 579 -16.40 12.64 -36.50
N PHE A 580 -17.46 12.68 -35.68
CA PHE A 580 -17.32 12.91 -34.23
C PHE A 580 -16.46 11.83 -33.59
N ASP A 581 -16.79 10.55 -33.82
CA ASP A 581 -16.06 9.43 -33.24
C ASP A 581 -14.57 9.43 -33.66
N ALA A 582 -14.28 9.74 -34.94
CA ALA A 582 -12.91 9.82 -35.41
C ALA A 582 -12.14 10.97 -34.75
N GLY A 583 -12.75 12.14 -34.61
CA GLY A 583 -12.20 13.29 -33.90
C GLY A 583 -11.97 12.98 -32.42
N HIS A 584 -12.95 12.36 -31.76
CA HIS A 584 -12.87 12.00 -30.36
C HIS A 584 -11.77 10.96 -30.08
N ILE A 585 -11.69 9.88 -30.90
CA ILE A 585 -10.63 8.87 -30.81
C ILE A 585 -9.24 9.54 -30.96
N THR A 586 -9.12 10.43 -31.94
CA THR A 586 -7.87 11.14 -32.17
C THR A 586 -7.51 12.05 -30.99
N PHE A 587 -8.49 12.75 -30.41
CA PHE A 587 -8.31 13.58 -29.23
C PHE A 587 -7.83 12.75 -28.01
N LEU A 588 -8.53 11.66 -27.67
CA LEU A 588 -8.17 10.79 -26.54
C LEU A 588 -6.77 10.16 -26.71
N HIS A 589 -6.46 9.71 -27.93
CA HIS A 589 -5.15 9.17 -28.25
C HIS A 589 -4.05 10.21 -28.08
N ASN A 590 -4.23 11.43 -28.64
CA ASN A 590 -3.27 12.51 -28.53
C ASN A 590 -3.08 12.96 -27.08
N LEU A 591 -4.16 12.99 -26.29
CA LEU A 591 -4.10 13.32 -24.87
C LEU A 591 -3.16 12.36 -24.10
N VAL A 592 -3.24 11.05 -24.36
CA VAL A 592 -2.34 10.07 -23.78
C VAL A 592 -0.90 10.26 -24.29
N CYS A 593 -0.72 10.46 -25.57
CA CYS A 593 0.62 10.58 -26.16
C CYS A 593 1.39 11.83 -25.71
N GLN A 594 0.65 12.90 -25.38
CA GLN A 594 1.21 14.16 -24.86
C GLN A 594 1.43 14.15 -23.35
N ALA A 595 0.79 13.23 -22.62
CA ALA A 595 0.93 13.12 -21.17
C ALA A 595 2.33 12.60 -20.80
N GLY A 596 3.19 13.40 -20.25
CA GLY A 596 4.57 13.06 -19.86
C GLY A 596 4.67 11.82 -18.93
N VAL A 597 5.02 12.05 -17.67
CA VAL A 597 5.21 10.98 -16.66
C VAL A 597 3.92 10.21 -16.35
N GLU A 598 2.77 10.88 -16.44
CA GLU A 598 1.45 10.34 -16.10
C GLU A 598 0.78 9.53 -17.23
N LYS A 599 1.49 9.34 -18.35
CA LYS A 599 0.98 8.64 -19.55
C LYS A 599 0.32 7.30 -19.23
N LYS A 600 0.91 6.52 -18.32
CA LYS A 600 0.43 5.20 -17.95
C LYS A 600 -0.92 5.26 -17.22
N ALA A 601 -1.04 6.13 -16.22
CA ALA A 601 -2.28 6.28 -15.44
C ALA A 601 -3.42 6.81 -16.31
N LEU A 602 -3.13 7.81 -17.14
CA LEU A 602 -4.10 8.38 -18.07
C LEU A 602 -4.56 7.38 -19.13
N ALA A 603 -3.63 6.62 -19.74
CA ALA A 603 -3.96 5.59 -20.73
C ALA A 603 -4.86 4.52 -20.13
N LYS A 604 -4.51 4.00 -18.95
CA LYS A 604 -5.32 3.01 -18.23
C LYS A 604 -6.70 3.54 -17.87
N GLY A 605 -6.78 4.77 -17.38
CA GLY A 605 -8.05 5.44 -17.08
C GLY A 605 -8.94 5.56 -18.32
N ILE A 606 -8.42 6.11 -19.40
CA ILE A 606 -9.18 6.26 -20.66
C ILE A 606 -9.62 4.91 -21.22
N LEU A 607 -8.72 3.92 -21.30
CA LEU A 607 -9.05 2.60 -21.80
C LEU A 607 -10.08 1.90 -20.90
N ARG A 608 -9.96 2.04 -19.59
CA ARG A 608 -10.95 1.52 -18.64
C ARG A 608 -12.32 2.15 -18.90
N ASN A 609 -12.41 3.46 -19.00
CA ASN A 609 -13.66 4.19 -19.23
C ASN A 609 -14.32 3.84 -20.57
N TRP A 610 -13.54 3.77 -21.64
CA TRP A 610 -14.06 3.69 -22.98
C TRP A 610 -14.06 2.29 -23.58
N VAL A 611 -13.17 1.40 -23.13
CA VAL A 611 -13.01 0.06 -23.70
C VAL A 611 -13.48 -1.05 -22.77
N PHE A 612 -13.11 -1.01 -21.49
CA PHE A 612 -13.33 -2.13 -20.57
C PHE A 612 -14.54 -1.97 -19.64
N TYR A 613 -14.97 -0.74 -19.35
CA TYR A 613 -16.03 -0.50 -18.37
C TYR A 613 -17.38 -1.10 -18.77
N ASN A 614 -18.10 -1.60 -17.76
CA ASN A 614 -19.26 -2.49 -17.90
C ASN A 614 -20.40 -1.87 -18.74
N ARG A 615 -20.78 -2.55 -19.81
CA ARG A 615 -21.71 -2.11 -20.86
C ARG A 615 -23.19 -2.19 -20.46
N SER A 616 -23.52 -2.81 -19.32
CA SER A 616 -24.89 -3.14 -18.93
C SER A 616 -25.73 -1.95 -18.45
N LEU A 617 -25.12 -0.83 -18.16
CA LEU A 617 -25.76 0.33 -17.53
C LEU A 617 -26.24 1.40 -18.53
N LEU A 618 -25.91 1.26 -19.82
CA LEU A 618 -26.26 2.21 -20.85
C LEU A 618 -27.44 1.73 -21.70
N PRO A 619 -28.28 2.63 -22.25
CA PRO A 619 -29.32 2.29 -23.20
C PRO A 619 -28.78 1.53 -24.42
N ASP A 620 -29.58 0.61 -25.00
CA ASP A 620 -29.13 -0.31 -26.07
C ASP A 620 -28.55 0.41 -27.29
N PHE A 621 -29.14 1.55 -27.70
CA PHE A 621 -28.64 2.32 -28.84
C PHE A 621 -27.26 2.94 -28.62
N ILE A 622 -26.94 3.26 -27.36
CA ILE A 622 -25.59 3.76 -26.97
C ILE A 622 -24.61 2.60 -26.89
N GLN A 623 -25.06 1.40 -26.50
CA GLN A 623 -24.20 0.23 -26.36
C GLN A 623 -23.60 -0.21 -27.71
N GLU A 624 -24.37 -0.19 -28.80
CA GLU A 624 -23.86 -0.60 -30.12
C GLU A 624 -22.88 0.42 -30.70
N SER A 625 -23.21 1.71 -30.62
CA SER A 625 -22.28 2.80 -31.00
C SER A 625 -21.01 2.79 -30.19
N ARG A 626 -21.13 2.57 -28.88
CA ARG A 626 -19.97 2.51 -27.95
C ARG A 626 -19.07 1.31 -28.23
N ARG A 627 -19.61 0.17 -28.60
CA ARG A 627 -18.82 -1.01 -28.96
C ARG A 627 -17.96 -0.73 -30.21
N SER A 628 -18.53 -0.16 -31.25
CA SER A 628 -17.80 0.23 -32.47
C SER A 628 -16.72 1.29 -32.15
N PHE A 629 -17.02 2.25 -31.25
CA PHE A 629 -16.08 3.24 -30.79
C PHE A 629 -14.93 2.60 -30.00
N ALA A 630 -15.23 1.70 -29.04
CA ALA A 630 -14.25 0.99 -28.24
C ALA A 630 -13.28 0.15 -29.09
N GLU A 631 -13.81 -0.55 -30.09
CA GLU A 631 -13.01 -1.33 -31.05
C GLU A 631 -12.04 -0.42 -31.84
N ARG A 632 -12.54 0.71 -32.36
CA ARG A 632 -11.71 1.68 -33.12
C ARG A 632 -10.69 2.38 -32.23
N LEU A 633 -11.04 2.73 -30.99
CA LEU A 633 -10.10 3.32 -30.04
C LEU A 633 -9.00 2.32 -29.69
N ALA A 634 -9.34 1.08 -29.39
CA ALA A 634 -8.39 0.01 -29.13
C ALA A 634 -7.46 -0.23 -30.33
N GLN A 635 -8.01 -0.26 -31.56
CA GLN A 635 -7.21 -0.35 -32.78
C GLN A 635 -6.26 0.81 -32.94
N LYS A 636 -6.70 2.05 -32.66
CA LYS A 636 -5.85 3.24 -32.75
C LYS A 636 -4.65 3.13 -31.82
N PHE A 637 -4.87 2.69 -30.56
CA PHE A 637 -3.77 2.47 -29.62
C PHE A 637 -2.83 1.33 -30.07
N LEU A 638 -3.35 0.22 -30.55
CA LEU A 638 -2.54 -0.93 -30.99
C LEU A 638 -1.72 -0.66 -32.27
N GLN A 639 -2.23 0.18 -33.18
CA GLN A 639 -1.59 0.50 -34.46
C GLN A 639 -0.49 1.56 -34.35
N THR A 640 -0.45 2.33 -33.26
CA THR A 640 0.51 3.40 -33.10
C THR A 640 1.87 2.83 -32.67
N GLN A 641 2.83 2.81 -33.63
CA GLN A 641 4.20 2.36 -33.40
C GLN A 641 5.22 3.53 -33.45
N ASN A 642 4.75 4.76 -33.35
CA ASN A 642 5.64 5.91 -33.36
C ASN A 642 6.45 6.00 -32.08
N ASP A 643 7.71 6.42 -32.16
CA ASP A 643 8.74 6.41 -31.12
C ASP A 643 8.37 7.06 -29.78
N ASN A 644 7.32 7.88 -29.74
CA ASN A 644 6.88 8.57 -28.52
C ASN A 644 5.53 8.07 -27.95
N CYS A 645 4.85 7.11 -28.56
CA CYS A 645 3.53 6.66 -28.15
C CYS A 645 3.27 5.18 -28.45
N SER A 646 4.19 4.31 -28.12
CA SER A 646 3.97 2.87 -28.23
C SER A 646 3.15 2.34 -27.07
N VAL A 647 2.14 1.50 -27.37
CA VAL A 647 1.31 0.81 -26.33
C VAL A 647 2.17 0.07 -25.31
N LYS A 648 3.34 -0.43 -25.73
CA LYS A 648 4.28 -1.15 -24.86
C LYS A 648 4.93 -0.26 -23.81
N ASP A 649 4.90 1.07 -24.00
CA ASP A 649 5.51 2.03 -23.07
C ASP A 649 4.64 2.30 -21.86
N PHE A 650 3.32 2.01 -21.93
CA PHE A 650 2.37 2.36 -20.88
C PHE A 650 1.40 1.25 -20.49
N LEU A 651 1.31 0.14 -21.24
CA LEU A 651 0.49 -1.02 -20.90
C LEU A 651 1.34 -2.27 -20.73
N ASP A 652 0.94 -3.15 -19.82
CA ASP A 652 1.59 -4.44 -19.66
C ASP A 652 1.05 -5.48 -20.67
N GLN A 653 1.73 -6.65 -20.74
CA GLN A 653 1.35 -7.70 -21.73
C GLN A 653 -0.07 -8.21 -21.55
N SER A 654 -0.59 -8.24 -20.31
CA SER A 654 -1.95 -8.72 -20.03
C SER A 654 -2.99 -7.70 -20.50
N GLU A 655 -2.72 -6.41 -20.32
CA GLU A 655 -3.54 -5.30 -20.78
C GLU A 655 -3.56 -5.23 -22.33
N ILE A 656 -2.40 -5.41 -22.96
CA ILE A 656 -2.31 -5.50 -24.43
C ILE A 656 -3.08 -6.72 -24.96
N ALA A 657 -3.00 -7.87 -24.29
CA ALA A 657 -3.77 -9.05 -24.65
C ALA A 657 -5.28 -8.79 -24.53
N SER A 658 -5.70 -8.06 -23.48
CA SER A 658 -7.10 -7.65 -23.30
C SER A 658 -7.58 -6.72 -24.41
N LEU A 659 -6.76 -5.74 -24.83
CA LEU A 659 -7.07 -4.88 -25.99
C LEU A 659 -7.20 -5.68 -27.29
N ASN A 660 -6.29 -6.61 -27.53
CA ASN A 660 -6.37 -7.48 -28.71
C ASN A 660 -7.66 -8.32 -28.72
N SER A 661 -8.12 -8.77 -27.54
CA SER A 661 -9.39 -9.52 -27.44
C SER A 661 -10.61 -8.67 -27.80
N VAL A 662 -10.60 -7.37 -27.52
CA VAL A 662 -11.67 -6.43 -27.89
C VAL A 662 -11.71 -6.26 -29.41
N VAL A 663 -10.57 -6.13 -30.05
CA VAL A 663 -10.47 -5.95 -31.51
C VAL A 663 -10.79 -7.24 -32.27
N GLY A 664 -10.49 -8.40 -31.71
CA GLY A 664 -10.70 -9.72 -32.33
C GLY A 664 -12.08 -10.34 -32.13
N LEU A 665 -13.01 -9.69 -31.43
CA LEU A 665 -14.36 -10.22 -31.21
C LEU A 665 -15.15 -10.28 -32.51
N PRO A 666 -15.64 -11.47 -32.96
CA PRO A 666 -16.45 -11.57 -34.20
C PRO A 666 -17.70 -10.70 -34.07
N LYS A 667 -17.99 -9.92 -35.11
CA LYS A 667 -19.25 -9.18 -35.23
C LYS A 667 -20.40 -10.17 -35.02
N LYS A 668 -21.19 -10.01 -33.94
CA LYS A 668 -22.46 -10.73 -33.81
C LYS A 668 -23.29 -10.39 -35.05
N ALA A 669 -23.61 -11.41 -35.87
CA ALA A 669 -24.52 -11.23 -36.99
C ALA A 669 -25.82 -10.59 -36.47
N SER A 670 -26.18 -9.46 -37.05
CA SER A 670 -27.51 -8.83 -36.82
C SER A 670 -28.56 -9.90 -37.02
N ARG A 671 -29.25 -10.29 -35.96
CA ARG A 671 -30.51 -11.05 -36.14
C ARG A 671 -31.51 -10.09 -36.73
N ASN A 672 -31.89 -10.36 -37.99
CA ASN A 672 -33.06 -9.81 -38.64
C ASN A 672 -34.33 -10.15 -37.87
#